data_0abf64c6dcc1b8f88fffc796a598f3ed
#
_entry.id   0abf64c6dcc1b8f88fffc796a598f3ed
#
_cell.length_a   1.000
_cell.length_b   1.000
_cell.length_c   1.000
_cell.angle_alpha   90.00
_cell.angle_beta   90.00
_cell.angle_gamma   90.00
#
_symmetry.space_group_name_H-M   'P 1'
#
loop_
_entity.id
_entity.type
_entity.pdbx_description
1 polymer ?
#
loop_
_entity_poly.entity_id
_entity_poly.type
_entity_poly.pdbx_seq_one_letter_code
_entity_poly.pdbx_strand_id
1 'polypeptide(L)'
;MQINDSISVLKGVGPKKVEIFHDIGIKTIEDLALYFPKSYEDRRTVTPISELKAGSDFLIQARLVNKRMGANRFNKKTPLVLNVSDDSGMLEVVFFNGYFLNKLFDIGKEYVFYGRVTENLDRLQIVHPEFTIAGSNDDVREIIPVYSLRQGLSQKEMRRMQRDIKLVYSSIKEWIPEDIVEKNKLASLDFAISNMHFPSNAKKVLQSRYRLIFDELFTLETGLMYMKSDDSDVTGISIDVSKGDEFISKLPFELTSGQRESWNEIKDDLQKPKKMNRLLQGDVGSGKTIIAEAAMLSAAASGFQSVIMAPTELLVRQHFDTFVKDLSDHEISPVILISSMKASDKRMAMESISSGKAKVIIATHAVLEENIVFKNLGLVITDEQHRFGVNQRRKLSGKGEGVNILVMTATPIPRTIAAILYGDLDISQIRTMPKGRKGIHTYKCSQGERNRVFNFVEKEMKEGRQAYVVAPLIEDSESIDAKSANAIFDELQDRFDDFNIKLVHGAMKSADKDKIMQDFASGKVNLLVSTTVIEVGINVPNASVMVIENAERFGLAQLHQLRGRVGRGSDDAYCFLMCYTDSELANARMDIMTGSMSGFDIAEEDLKLRGPGEIFGTRQHGLPQLKISDLLRHRDVLEAAMNSARELIERDSKLEKPESVMVKQKVKKMFGSDISIDL
;
A
#
# COMPACT_ATOMS: atom_id res chain seq x y z
N MET A 1 19.86 22.83 -27.90
CA MET A 1 19.31 22.30 -26.65
C MET A 1 19.33 20.79 -26.75
N GLN A 2 19.95 20.15 -25.77
CA GLN A 2 20.09 18.69 -25.70
C GLN A 2 19.24 18.15 -24.52
N ILE A 3 18.93 16.86 -24.54
CA ILE A 3 18.07 16.23 -23.55
C ILE A 3 18.63 16.28 -22.12
N ASN A 4 19.95 16.24 -21.99
CA ASN A 4 20.66 16.27 -20.71
C ASN A 4 20.96 17.69 -20.21
N ASP A 5 20.60 18.72 -20.98
CA ASP A 5 20.84 20.11 -20.55
C ASP A 5 20.01 20.41 -19.28
N SER A 6 20.57 21.30 -18.44
CA SER A 6 19.85 21.79 -17.26
C SER A 6 18.59 22.55 -17.66
N ILE A 7 17.53 22.47 -16.84
CA ILE A 7 16.29 23.24 -17.01
C ILE A 7 16.53 24.76 -17.11
N SER A 8 17.64 25.24 -16.57
CA SER A 8 18.04 26.66 -16.60
C SER A 8 18.30 27.24 -18.00
N VAL A 9 18.48 26.40 -19.03
CA VAL A 9 18.68 26.84 -20.41
C VAL A 9 17.40 27.37 -21.05
N LEU A 10 16.25 27.09 -20.46
CA LEU A 10 14.96 27.54 -21.01
C LEU A 10 14.72 29.04 -20.77
N LYS A 11 14.18 29.70 -21.78
CA LYS A 11 13.83 31.11 -21.69
C LYS A 11 12.78 31.36 -20.61
N GLY A 12 13.12 32.25 -19.67
CA GLY A 12 12.22 32.59 -18.54
C GLY A 12 12.36 31.72 -17.31
N VAL A 13 13.36 30.84 -17.27
CA VAL A 13 13.73 30.03 -16.08
C VAL A 13 14.95 30.68 -15.43
N GLY A 14 14.71 31.60 -14.48
CA GLY A 14 15.74 32.18 -13.63
C GLY A 14 15.99 31.34 -12.35
N PRO A 15 16.99 31.73 -11.52
CA PRO A 15 17.40 30.93 -10.34
C PRO A 15 16.25 30.51 -9.42
N LYS A 16 15.32 31.41 -9.10
CA LYS A 16 14.15 31.10 -8.26
C LYS A 16 13.24 30.03 -8.88
N LYS A 17 13.08 30.02 -10.20
CA LYS A 17 12.29 28.99 -10.88
C LYS A 17 13.01 27.66 -10.97
N VAL A 18 14.33 27.68 -11.09
CA VAL A 18 15.15 26.46 -11.05
C VAL A 18 14.92 25.72 -9.72
N GLU A 19 14.90 26.42 -8.58
CA GLU A 19 14.62 25.84 -7.28
C GLU A 19 13.21 25.19 -7.24
N ILE A 20 12.18 25.89 -7.75
CA ILE A 20 10.82 25.37 -7.81
C ILE A 20 10.74 24.12 -8.71
N PHE A 21 11.45 24.10 -9.84
CA PHE A 21 11.53 22.92 -10.70
C PHE A 21 12.25 21.76 -10.01
N HIS A 22 13.35 22.01 -9.31
CA HIS A 22 14.06 20.99 -8.55
C HIS A 22 13.18 20.38 -7.45
N ASP A 23 12.37 21.19 -6.79
CA ASP A 23 11.42 20.75 -5.76
C ASP A 23 10.32 19.79 -6.27
N ILE A 24 9.99 19.87 -7.56
CA ILE A 24 9.05 18.95 -8.23
C ILE A 24 9.77 17.86 -9.03
N GLY A 25 11.10 17.72 -8.83
CA GLY A 25 11.89 16.64 -9.42
C GLY A 25 12.35 16.90 -10.86
N ILE A 26 12.23 18.14 -11.40
CA ILE A 26 12.64 18.51 -12.75
C ILE A 26 14.00 19.22 -12.70
N LYS A 27 15.06 18.55 -13.13
CA LYS A 27 16.44 19.10 -13.16
C LYS A 27 16.95 19.31 -14.57
N THR A 28 16.54 18.44 -15.50
CA THR A 28 16.98 18.40 -16.88
C THR A 28 15.82 18.58 -17.86
N ILE A 29 16.16 18.78 -19.14
CA ILE A 29 15.17 18.80 -20.23
C ILE A 29 14.47 17.41 -20.36
N GLU A 30 15.19 16.30 -20.11
CA GLU A 30 14.57 14.96 -20.05
C GLU A 30 13.50 14.89 -18.95
N ASP A 31 13.81 15.38 -17.76
CA ASP A 31 12.86 15.35 -16.66
C ASP A 31 11.60 16.18 -16.99
N LEU A 32 11.77 17.33 -17.67
CA LEU A 32 10.64 18.14 -18.13
C LEU A 32 9.80 17.41 -19.19
N ALA A 33 10.45 16.75 -20.17
CA ALA A 33 9.76 15.97 -21.21
C ALA A 33 8.99 14.76 -20.62
N LEU A 34 9.47 14.22 -19.51
CA LEU A 34 8.84 13.09 -18.78
C LEU A 34 7.96 13.56 -17.60
N TYR A 35 7.68 14.86 -17.50
CA TYR A 35 6.75 15.42 -16.51
C TYR A 35 5.34 15.51 -17.10
N PHE A 36 4.55 14.45 -16.95
CA PHE A 36 3.26 14.29 -17.62
C PHE A 36 2.12 15.06 -16.95
N PRO A 37 1.08 15.44 -17.73
CA PRO A 37 -0.12 16.09 -17.19
C PRO A 37 -0.89 15.17 -16.22
N LYS A 38 -1.46 15.78 -15.19
CA LYS A 38 -2.36 15.11 -14.24
C LYS A 38 -3.73 14.83 -14.85
N SER A 39 -4.24 15.76 -15.66
CA SER A 39 -5.55 15.70 -16.29
C SER A 39 -5.57 16.47 -17.61
N TYR A 40 -6.70 16.42 -18.30
CA TYR A 40 -6.91 17.15 -19.56
C TYR A 40 -8.24 17.88 -19.50
N GLU A 41 -8.26 19.08 -20.09
CA GLU A 41 -9.47 19.85 -20.37
C GLU A 41 -9.79 19.72 -21.86
N ASP A 42 -10.95 19.16 -22.19
CA ASP A 42 -11.40 19.05 -23.59
C ASP A 42 -12.15 20.35 -23.97
N ARG A 43 -11.46 21.22 -24.71
CA ARG A 43 -12.00 22.50 -25.16
C ARG A 43 -12.39 22.48 -26.63
N ARG A 44 -12.74 21.34 -27.21
CA ARG A 44 -13.08 21.24 -28.64
C ARG A 44 -14.53 21.57 -28.93
N THR A 45 -15.42 21.41 -27.97
CA THR A 45 -16.87 21.63 -28.13
C THR A 45 -17.24 23.02 -27.65
N VAL A 46 -17.74 23.85 -28.54
CA VAL A 46 -18.35 25.13 -28.21
C VAL A 46 -19.73 24.90 -27.67
N THR A 47 -20.04 25.46 -26.51
CA THR A 47 -21.36 25.37 -25.86
C THR A 47 -22.18 26.61 -26.16
N PRO A 48 -23.42 26.48 -26.66
CA PRO A 48 -24.32 27.63 -26.82
C PRO A 48 -24.60 28.32 -25.49
N ILE A 49 -24.73 29.64 -25.52
CA ILE A 49 -24.99 30.45 -24.32
C ILE A 49 -26.27 30.01 -23.57
N SER A 50 -27.30 29.57 -24.29
CA SER A 50 -28.55 29.07 -23.71
C SER A 50 -28.41 27.79 -22.89
N GLU A 51 -27.33 27.00 -23.09
CA GLU A 51 -27.09 25.72 -22.39
C GLU A 51 -26.16 25.86 -21.18
N LEU A 52 -25.66 27.07 -20.91
CA LEU A 52 -24.72 27.32 -19.81
C LEU A 52 -25.38 27.12 -18.45
N LYS A 53 -24.60 26.54 -17.53
CA LYS A 53 -24.98 26.36 -16.13
C LYS A 53 -23.91 26.94 -15.21
N ALA A 54 -24.34 27.63 -14.16
CA ALA A 54 -23.43 28.15 -13.15
C ALA A 54 -22.62 26.98 -12.48
N GLY A 55 -21.38 27.25 -12.13
CA GLY A 55 -20.51 26.31 -11.40
C GLY A 55 -19.62 25.42 -12.26
N SER A 56 -19.75 25.45 -13.60
CA SER A 56 -18.92 24.64 -14.54
C SER A 56 -18.14 25.52 -15.51
N ASP A 57 -17.08 24.95 -16.08
CA ASP A 57 -16.24 25.60 -17.07
C ASP A 57 -16.77 25.27 -18.48
N PHE A 58 -16.90 26.31 -19.34
CA PHE A 58 -17.42 26.17 -20.70
C PHE A 58 -16.54 26.90 -21.70
N LEU A 59 -16.49 26.36 -22.91
CA LEU A 59 -15.96 27.03 -24.10
C LEU A 59 -17.11 27.66 -24.85
N ILE A 60 -17.04 28.99 -25.08
CA ILE A 60 -18.09 29.76 -25.73
C ILE A 60 -17.48 30.52 -26.89
N GLN A 61 -18.12 30.51 -28.04
CA GLN A 61 -17.82 31.42 -29.15
C GLN A 61 -18.94 32.41 -29.28
N ALA A 62 -18.59 33.71 -29.15
CA ALA A 62 -19.60 34.75 -29.17
C ALA A 62 -19.04 36.04 -29.77
N ARG A 63 -19.96 36.85 -30.37
CA ARG A 63 -19.66 38.14 -30.95
C ARG A 63 -19.73 39.20 -29.87
N LEU A 64 -18.75 40.09 -29.81
CA LEU A 64 -18.79 41.24 -28.91
C LEU A 64 -19.79 42.28 -29.37
N VAL A 65 -20.85 42.46 -28.60
CA VAL A 65 -21.94 43.43 -28.89
C VAL A 65 -21.62 44.79 -28.31
N ASN A 66 -21.15 44.83 -27.08
CA ASN A 66 -20.86 46.09 -26.36
C ASN A 66 -19.76 45.84 -25.32
N LYS A 67 -19.00 46.90 -25.02
CA LYS A 67 -18.02 46.92 -23.93
C LYS A 67 -18.19 48.17 -23.07
N ARG A 68 -18.14 48.01 -21.76
CA ARG A 68 -18.24 49.11 -20.79
C ARG A 68 -17.15 49.00 -19.74
N MET A 69 -16.60 50.14 -19.38
CA MET A 69 -15.69 50.25 -18.25
C MET A 69 -16.43 50.95 -17.11
N GLY A 70 -16.18 50.52 -15.87
CA GLY A 70 -16.72 51.15 -14.69
C GLY A 70 -16.46 52.64 -14.63
N ALA A 71 -17.25 53.40 -13.82
CA ALA A 71 -17.38 54.85 -13.86
C ALA A 71 -16.06 55.66 -13.68
N ASN A 72 -15.01 55.08 -13.16
CA ASN A 72 -13.76 55.79 -12.87
C ASN A 72 -12.63 55.45 -13.90
N ARG A 73 -12.58 56.20 -14.99
CA ARG A 73 -11.64 56.00 -16.13
C ARG A 73 -10.15 56.11 -15.77
N PHE A 74 -9.83 56.67 -14.61
CA PHE A 74 -8.44 56.89 -14.16
C PHE A 74 -7.99 55.82 -13.14
N ASN A 75 -8.89 54.98 -12.65
CA ASN A 75 -8.56 53.93 -11.69
C ASN A 75 -8.22 52.63 -12.45
N LYS A 76 -6.95 52.23 -12.39
CA LYS A 76 -6.46 50.96 -13.01
C LYS A 76 -7.19 49.68 -12.50
N LYS A 77 -7.92 49.79 -11.40
CA LYS A 77 -8.70 48.66 -10.81
C LYS A 77 -10.16 48.58 -11.36
N THR A 78 -10.51 49.38 -12.34
CA THR A 78 -11.84 49.44 -12.93
C THR A 78 -12.15 48.16 -13.70
N PRO A 79 -13.27 47.48 -13.48
CA PRO A 79 -13.65 46.28 -14.24
C PRO A 79 -14.00 46.64 -15.68
N LEU A 80 -13.57 45.80 -16.61
CA LEU A 80 -14.01 45.78 -18.00
C LEU A 80 -15.12 44.71 -18.11
N VAL A 81 -16.30 45.13 -18.54
CA VAL A 81 -17.44 44.25 -18.78
C VAL A 81 -17.74 44.21 -20.28
N LEU A 82 -17.72 43.05 -20.85
CA LEU A 82 -18.04 42.76 -22.24
C LEU A 82 -19.39 42.08 -22.30
N ASN A 83 -20.31 42.60 -23.12
CA ASN A 83 -21.55 41.91 -23.45
C ASN A 83 -21.32 41.15 -24.77
N VAL A 84 -21.38 39.85 -24.72
CA VAL A 84 -21.18 38.99 -25.89
C VAL A 84 -22.45 38.21 -26.20
N SER A 85 -22.69 37.90 -27.45
CA SER A 85 -23.85 37.12 -27.88
C SER A 85 -23.47 36.08 -28.94
N ASP A 86 -24.17 34.96 -28.89
CA ASP A 86 -24.29 34.01 -29.99
C ASP A 86 -25.74 33.96 -30.49
N ASP A 87 -26.08 33.01 -31.34
CA ASP A 87 -27.44 32.83 -31.89
C ASP A 87 -28.45 32.36 -30.82
N SER A 88 -27.99 31.93 -29.65
CA SER A 88 -28.81 31.33 -28.60
C SER A 88 -29.04 32.25 -27.39
N GLY A 89 -28.20 33.28 -27.19
CA GLY A 89 -28.36 34.15 -26.02
C GLY A 89 -27.27 35.21 -25.86
N MET A 90 -27.29 35.87 -24.70
CA MET A 90 -26.32 36.90 -24.31
C MET A 90 -25.65 36.55 -22.99
N LEU A 91 -24.36 36.90 -22.84
CA LEU A 91 -23.55 36.61 -21.65
C LEU A 91 -22.69 37.83 -21.30
N GLU A 92 -22.47 38.05 -20.01
CA GLU A 92 -21.47 39.02 -19.53
C GLU A 92 -20.14 38.37 -19.28
N VAL A 93 -19.06 38.96 -19.82
CA VAL A 93 -17.66 38.57 -19.57
C VAL A 93 -16.98 39.70 -18.80
N VAL A 94 -16.48 39.40 -17.60
CA VAL A 94 -16.00 40.40 -16.65
C VAL A 94 -14.51 40.22 -16.40
N PHE A 95 -13.74 41.30 -16.57
CA PHE A 95 -12.31 41.34 -16.22
C PHE A 95 -12.10 42.40 -15.13
N PHE A 96 -11.83 42.02 -13.90
CA PHE A 96 -11.35 42.92 -12.87
C PHE A 96 -9.94 43.42 -13.25
N ASN A 97 -9.65 44.69 -13.02
CA ASN A 97 -8.39 45.31 -13.49
C ASN A 97 -8.20 45.27 -15.03
N GLY A 98 -9.32 45.26 -15.79
CA GLY A 98 -9.35 45.03 -17.25
C GLY A 98 -8.94 46.22 -18.10
N TYR A 99 -8.46 47.35 -17.54
CA TYR A 99 -8.10 48.54 -18.28
C TYR A 99 -7.18 48.29 -19.49
N PHE A 100 -6.18 47.50 -19.30
CA PHE A 100 -5.19 47.14 -20.37
C PHE A 100 -5.80 46.21 -21.42
N LEU A 101 -6.82 45.44 -21.09
CA LEU A 101 -7.46 44.51 -22.01
C LEU A 101 -8.45 45.18 -22.96
N ASN A 102 -8.90 46.40 -22.63
CA ASN A 102 -9.91 47.13 -23.43
C ASN A 102 -9.48 47.33 -24.90
N LYS A 103 -8.20 47.47 -25.14
CA LYS A 103 -7.63 47.66 -26.49
C LYS A 103 -7.60 46.35 -27.31
N LEU A 104 -7.74 45.19 -26.68
CA LEU A 104 -7.71 43.88 -27.32
C LEU A 104 -9.07 43.44 -27.86
N PHE A 105 -10.14 44.11 -27.47
CA PHE A 105 -11.50 43.76 -27.83
C PHE A 105 -12.11 44.77 -28.78
N ASP A 106 -12.56 44.35 -29.93
CA ASP A 106 -13.25 45.16 -30.94
C ASP A 106 -14.71 44.74 -31.06
N ILE A 107 -15.63 45.72 -30.99
CA ILE A 107 -17.05 45.51 -31.14
C ILE A 107 -17.32 44.92 -32.56
N GLY A 108 -18.20 43.91 -32.61
CA GLY A 108 -18.57 43.23 -33.83
C GLY A 108 -17.69 42.02 -34.20
N LYS A 109 -16.51 41.90 -33.59
CA LYS A 109 -15.67 40.70 -33.76
C LYS A 109 -16.11 39.52 -32.91
N GLU A 110 -15.83 38.33 -33.36
CA GLU A 110 -16.09 37.07 -32.63
C GLU A 110 -14.84 36.68 -31.84
N TYR A 111 -15.09 36.26 -30.60
CA TYR A 111 -14.08 35.77 -29.67
C TYR A 111 -14.48 34.40 -29.13
N VAL A 112 -13.51 33.59 -28.82
CA VAL A 112 -13.67 32.35 -28.07
C VAL A 112 -13.25 32.60 -26.64
N PHE A 113 -14.13 32.30 -25.70
CA PHE A 113 -13.89 32.44 -24.25
C PHE A 113 -13.94 31.07 -23.60
N TYR A 114 -13.01 30.80 -22.69
CA TYR A 114 -13.04 29.63 -21.83
C TYR A 114 -12.93 30.01 -20.37
N GLY A 115 -13.84 29.56 -19.55
CA GLY A 115 -13.82 29.83 -18.11
C GLY A 115 -15.08 29.40 -17.38
N ARG A 116 -15.03 29.60 -16.07
CA ARG A 116 -16.11 29.18 -15.18
C ARG A 116 -17.29 30.15 -15.26
N VAL A 117 -18.44 29.59 -15.56
CA VAL A 117 -19.71 30.33 -15.53
C VAL A 117 -20.15 30.49 -14.08
N THR A 118 -20.45 31.72 -13.68
CA THR A 118 -20.97 32.07 -12.35
C THR A 118 -22.27 32.82 -12.53
N GLU A 119 -23.09 32.83 -11.50
CA GLU A 119 -24.33 33.58 -11.46
C GLU A 119 -24.19 34.77 -10.53
N ASN A 120 -24.62 35.94 -11.03
CA ASN A 120 -24.63 37.19 -10.26
C ASN A 120 -25.94 37.96 -10.56
N LEU A 121 -26.77 38.20 -9.54
CA LEU A 121 -28.07 38.86 -9.66
C LEU A 121 -28.91 38.25 -10.80
N ASP A 122 -29.11 36.94 -10.78
CA ASP A 122 -29.88 36.16 -11.77
C ASP A 122 -29.36 36.26 -13.21
N ARG A 123 -28.09 36.66 -13.39
CA ARG A 123 -27.44 36.70 -14.70
C ARG A 123 -26.20 35.82 -14.70
N LEU A 124 -26.03 35.02 -15.77
CA LEU A 124 -24.85 34.27 -16.00
C LEU A 124 -23.72 35.18 -16.45
N GLN A 125 -22.55 35.00 -15.88
CA GLN A 125 -21.33 35.71 -16.26
C GLN A 125 -20.12 34.79 -16.23
N ILE A 126 -19.07 35.12 -16.99
CA ILE A 126 -17.75 34.52 -16.88
C ILE A 126 -16.77 35.55 -16.36
N VAL A 127 -16.05 35.21 -15.31
CA VAL A 127 -15.07 36.12 -14.68
C VAL A 127 -13.66 35.68 -15.05
N HIS A 128 -12.86 36.61 -15.61
CA HIS A 128 -11.48 36.35 -16.04
C HIS A 128 -11.27 35.12 -16.92
N PRO A 129 -12.08 34.91 -18.01
CA PRO A 129 -11.85 33.79 -18.92
C PRO A 129 -10.51 33.91 -19.65
N GLU A 130 -9.99 32.77 -20.10
CA GLU A 130 -9.03 32.75 -21.22
C GLU A 130 -9.78 33.13 -22.49
N PHE A 131 -9.15 33.90 -23.40
CA PHE A 131 -9.82 34.33 -24.64
C PHE A 131 -8.85 34.39 -25.82
N THR A 132 -9.40 34.19 -27.02
CA THR A 132 -8.72 34.41 -28.31
C THR A 132 -9.72 34.94 -29.33
N ILE A 133 -9.18 35.49 -30.45
CA ILE A 133 -10.04 35.85 -31.59
C ILE A 133 -10.43 34.56 -32.33
N ALA A 134 -11.70 34.39 -32.64
CA ALA A 134 -12.19 33.21 -33.37
C ALA A 134 -11.47 33.09 -34.74
N GLY A 135 -10.99 31.86 -35.05
CA GLY A 135 -10.27 31.59 -36.30
C GLY A 135 -8.81 32.05 -36.33
N SER A 136 -8.24 32.50 -35.20
CA SER A 136 -6.80 32.79 -35.13
C SER A 136 -5.99 31.51 -35.01
N ASN A 137 -4.67 31.57 -35.32
CA ASN A 137 -3.76 30.41 -35.14
C ASN A 137 -3.58 29.99 -33.66
N ASP A 138 -4.02 30.82 -32.72
CA ASP A 138 -4.01 30.55 -31.27
C ASP A 138 -5.39 30.05 -30.77
N ASP A 139 -6.16 29.38 -31.63
CA ASP A 139 -7.50 28.90 -31.28
C ASP A 139 -7.42 27.93 -30.08
N VAL A 140 -8.19 28.25 -29.03
CA VAL A 140 -8.21 27.49 -27.76
C VAL A 140 -8.99 26.16 -27.86
N ARG A 141 -9.43 25.77 -29.07
CA ARG A 141 -10.19 24.52 -29.31
C ARG A 141 -9.27 23.29 -29.39
N GLU A 142 -8.66 22.97 -28.27
CA GLU A 142 -7.74 21.82 -28.16
C GLU A 142 -8.02 21.01 -26.90
N ILE A 143 -7.49 19.80 -26.83
CA ILE A 143 -7.37 19.08 -25.56
C ILE A 143 -6.16 19.63 -24.84
N ILE A 144 -6.40 20.34 -23.75
CA ILE A 144 -5.34 21.09 -23.03
C ILE A 144 -4.82 20.26 -21.86
N PRO A 145 -3.51 20.01 -21.78
CA PRO A 145 -2.91 19.32 -20.64
C PRO A 145 -2.88 20.22 -19.40
N VAL A 146 -3.23 19.65 -18.25
CA VAL A 146 -3.18 20.28 -16.93
C VAL A 146 -2.11 19.59 -16.08
N TYR A 147 -1.10 20.35 -15.66
CA TYR A 147 0.04 19.85 -14.89
C TYR A 147 -0.14 20.08 -13.39
N SER A 148 0.44 19.21 -12.57
CA SER A 148 0.59 19.46 -11.14
C SER A 148 1.69 20.47 -10.90
N LEU A 149 1.37 21.67 -10.43
CA LEU A 149 2.33 22.76 -10.27
C LEU A 149 2.36 23.28 -8.84
N ARG A 150 3.54 23.79 -8.43
CA ARG A 150 3.67 24.56 -7.18
C ARG A 150 3.48 26.05 -7.42
N GLN A 151 3.24 26.79 -6.34
CA GLN A 151 3.16 28.25 -6.38
C GLN A 151 4.43 28.84 -7.01
N GLY A 152 4.24 29.75 -7.96
CA GLY A 152 5.35 30.36 -8.74
C GLY A 152 5.53 29.81 -10.15
N LEU A 153 4.82 28.73 -10.53
CA LEU A 153 4.71 28.24 -11.91
C LEU A 153 3.24 28.31 -12.36
N SER A 154 3.01 28.74 -13.62
CA SER A 154 1.68 28.77 -14.21
C SER A 154 1.50 27.68 -15.28
N GLN A 155 0.26 27.24 -15.50
CA GLN A 155 -0.10 26.29 -16.57
C GLN A 155 0.35 26.77 -17.95
N LYS A 156 0.18 28.07 -18.21
CA LYS A 156 0.59 28.72 -19.47
C LYS A 156 2.10 28.64 -19.69
N GLU A 157 2.90 28.85 -18.64
CA GLU A 157 4.36 28.74 -18.71
C GLU A 157 4.80 27.31 -18.95
N MET A 158 4.22 26.34 -18.21
CA MET A 158 4.55 24.93 -18.40
C MET A 158 4.24 24.47 -19.84
N ARG A 159 3.04 24.77 -20.35
CA ARG A 159 2.65 24.45 -21.73
C ARG A 159 3.58 25.10 -22.77
N ARG A 160 4.03 26.35 -22.53
CA ARG A 160 5.01 27.00 -23.41
C ARG A 160 6.34 26.27 -23.38
N MET A 161 6.87 25.93 -22.22
CA MET A 161 8.13 25.21 -22.08
C MET A 161 8.07 23.84 -22.75
N GLN A 162 6.97 23.11 -22.64
CA GLN A 162 6.78 21.86 -23.37
C GLN A 162 6.81 22.07 -24.89
N ARG A 163 6.22 23.17 -25.41
CA ARG A 163 6.32 23.50 -26.85
C ARG A 163 7.77 23.82 -27.26
N ASP A 164 8.51 24.55 -26.44
CA ASP A 164 9.89 24.92 -26.70
C ASP A 164 10.83 23.71 -26.79
N ILE A 165 10.52 22.61 -26.07
CA ILE A 165 11.31 21.36 -26.06
C ILE A 165 10.74 20.25 -26.96
N LYS A 166 9.64 20.47 -27.67
CA LYS A 166 8.96 19.43 -28.46
C LYS A 166 9.88 18.67 -29.42
N LEU A 167 10.82 19.38 -30.06
CA LEU A 167 11.79 18.77 -30.99
C LEU A 167 12.78 17.84 -30.29
N VAL A 168 12.95 17.95 -28.98
CA VAL A 168 13.87 17.11 -28.20
C VAL A 168 13.26 15.74 -27.89
N TYR A 169 11.93 15.58 -28.00
CA TYR A 169 11.26 14.30 -27.69
C TYR A 169 11.78 13.15 -28.54
N SER A 170 12.04 13.39 -29.84
CA SER A 170 12.61 12.37 -30.76
C SER A 170 14.05 11.96 -30.42
N SER A 171 14.73 12.74 -29.56
CA SER A 171 16.07 12.39 -29.07
C SER A 171 16.04 11.42 -27.89
N ILE A 172 14.87 11.18 -27.29
CA ILE A 172 14.69 10.19 -26.23
C ILE A 172 14.70 8.82 -26.88
N LYS A 173 15.77 8.06 -26.59
CA LYS A 173 15.95 6.72 -27.19
C LYS A 173 14.97 5.72 -26.57
N GLU A 174 14.49 4.81 -27.43
CA GLU A 174 13.77 3.63 -26.98
C GLU A 174 14.68 2.76 -26.09
N TRP A 175 14.18 2.32 -24.95
CA TRP A 175 14.96 1.49 -24.02
C TRP A 175 14.38 0.09 -23.83
N ILE A 176 13.15 -0.15 -24.27
CA ILE A 176 12.54 -1.48 -24.22
C ILE A 176 12.96 -2.23 -25.48
N PRO A 177 13.38 -3.50 -25.36
CA PRO A 177 13.69 -4.34 -26.51
C PRO A 177 12.54 -4.43 -27.51
N GLU A 178 12.87 -4.41 -28.81
CA GLU A 178 11.91 -4.31 -29.92
C GLU A 178 10.87 -5.45 -29.89
N ASP A 179 11.31 -6.67 -29.59
CA ASP A 179 10.41 -7.84 -29.46
C ASP A 179 9.35 -7.65 -28.36
N ILE A 180 9.70 -7.01 -27.26
CA ILE A 180 8.76 -6.69 -26.17
C ILE A 180 7.80 -5.58 -26.60
N VAL A 181 8.29 -4.57 -27.32
CA VAL A 181 7.45 -3.49 -27.88
C VAL A 181 6.42 -4.05 -28.83
N GLU A 182 6.83 -4.94 -29.76
CA GLU A 182 5.93 -5.57 -30.73
C GLU A 182 4.92 -6.51 -30.08
N LYS A 183 5.38 -7.39 -29.19
CA LYS A 183 4.54 -8.36 -28.47
C LYS A 183 3.40 -7.68 -27.72
N ASN A 184 3.69 -6.57 -27.05
CA ASN A 184 2.70 -5.83 -26.25
C ASN A 184 2.00 -4.72 -27.04
N LYS A 185 2.24 -4.61 -28.34
CA LYS A 185 1.64 -3.59 -29.25
C LYS A 185 1.80 -2.17 -28.71
N LEU A 186 2.99 -1.88 -28.17
CA LEU A 186 3.28 -0.58 -27.59
C LEU A 186 3.46 0.48 -28.66
N ALA A 187 2.92 1.66 -28.44
CA ALA A 187 3.24 2.81 -29.28
C ALA A 187 4.70 3.20 -29.13
N SER A 188 5.30 3.87 -30.14
CA SER A 188 6.66 4.39 -30.02
C SER A 188 6.75 5.42 -28.89
N LEU A 189 7.93 5.52 -28.27
CA LEU A 189 8.13 6.41 -27.13
C LEU A 189 7.90 7.88 -27.50
N ASP A 190 8.41 8.31 -28.69
CA ASP A 190 8.18 9.65 -29.20
C ASP A 190 6.70 9.96 -29.41
N PHE A 191 5.95 9.02 -30.00
CA PHE A 191 4.49 9.16 -30.14
C PHE A 191 3.82 9.31 -28.75
N ALA A 192 4.24 8.50 -27.78
CA ALA A 192 3.64 8.52 -26.45
C ALA A 192 3.88 9.84 -25.73
N ILE A 193 5.13 10.31 -25.70
CA ILE A 193 5.48 11.59 -25.07
C ILE A 193 4.78 12.75 -25.77
N SER A 194 4.82 12.78 -27.12
CA SER A 194 4.20 13.86 -27.89
C SER A 194 2.68 13.96 -27.66
N ASN A 195 1.96 12.83 -27.64
CA ASN A 195 0.50 12.85 -27.46
C ASN A 195 0.07 13.00 -25.97
N MET A 196 0.96 12.80 -25.00
CA MET A 196 0.70 13.22 -23.63
C MET A 196 0.72 14.74 -23.47
N HIS A 197 1.63 15.43 -24.13
CA HIS A 197 1.76 16.88 -24.02
C HIS A 197 0.91 17.65 -25.04
N PHE A 198 0.68 17.08 -26.23
CA PHE A 198 -0.05 17.68 -27.34
C PHE A 198 -1.07 16.70 -27.94
N PRO A 199 -2.10 16.34 -27.16
CA PRO A 199 -3.07 15.34 -27.60
C PRO A 199 -3.94 15.84 -28.72
N SER A 200 -4.04 15.06 -29.81
CA SER A 200 -4.97 15.37 -30.90
C SER A 200 -6.38 14.77 -30.68
N ASN A 201 -6.47 13.69 -29.92
CA ASN A 201 -7.74 13.07 -29.53
C ASN A 201 -7.56 12.16 -28.30
N ALA A 202 -8.68 11.77 -27.65
CA ALA A 202 -8.69 10.94 -26.46
C ALA A 202 -8.09 9.53 -26.69
N LYS A 203 -8.29 8.93 -27.88
CA LYS A 203 -7.73 7.61 -28.19
C LYS A 203 -6.21 7.60 -28.18
N LYS A 204 -5.57 8.63 -28.73
CA LYS A 204 -4.11 8.76 -28.70
C LYS A 204 -3.57 9.00 -27.29
N VAL A 205 -4.29 9.75 -26.44
CA VAL A 205 -3.95 9.90 -25.03
C VAL A 205 -3.96 8.54 -24.32
N LEU A 206 -4.98 7.73 -24.54
CA LEU A 206 -5.08 6.39 -23.94
C LEU A 206 -3.95 5.47 -24.41
N GLN A 207 -3.62 5.46 -25.71
CA GLN A 207 -2.49 4.70 -26.24
C GLN A 207 -1.15 5.15 -25.62
N SER A 208 -0.96 6.45 -25.49
CA SER A 208 0.25 7.04 -24.89
C SER A 208 0.35 6.69 -23.40
N ARG A 209 -0.75 6.79 -22.67
CA ARG A 209 -0.81 6.38 -21.26
C ARG A 209 -0.51 4.90 -21.08
N TYR A 210 -1.11 4.02 -21.90
CA TYR A 210 -0.84 2.59 -21.86
C TYR A 210 0.67 2.31 -22.03
N ARG A 211 1.32 2.94 -23.04
CA ARG A 211 2.75 2.82 -23.23
C ARG A 211 3.56 3.23 -22.02
N LEU A 212 3.32 4.41 -21.48
CA LEU A 212 4.12 4.97 -20.38
C LEU A 212 3.86 4.24 -19.04
N ILE A 213 2.66 3.73 -18.81
CA ILE A 213 2.34 2.86 -17.69
C ILE A 213 3.10 1.54 -17.81
N PHE A 214 3.11 0.94 -19.01
CA PHE A 214 3.89 -0.26 -19.26
C PHE A 214 5.38 -0.04 -19.02
N ASP A 215 5.94 1.06 -19.51
CA ASP A 215 7.34 1.43 -19.31
C ASP A 215 7.73 1.49 -17.84
N GLU A 216 6.91 2.16 -17.04
CA GLU A 216 7.16 2.32 -15.60
C GLU A 216 7.08 1.00 -14.86
N LEU A 217 6.04 0.20 -15.13
CA LEU A 217 5.83 -1.11 -14.52
C LEU A 217 6.87 -2.15 -14.99
N PHE A 218 7.21 -2.15 -16.28
CA PHE A 218 8.24 -3.04 -16.81
C PHE A 218 9.62 -2.75 -16.20
N THR A 219 9.97 -1.47 -16.04
CA THR A 219 11.23 -1.06 -15.40
C THR A 219 11.23 -1.48 -13.92
N LEU A 220 10.12 -1.29 -13.21
CA LEU A 220 9.96 -1.72 -11.82
C LEU A 220 10.14 -3.23 -11.68
N GLU A 221 9.38 -4.01 -12.43
CA GLU A 221 9.39 -5.47 -12.35
C GLU A 221 10.74 -6.07 -12.79
N THR A 222 11.34 -5.51 -13.85
CA THR A 222 12.68 -5.93 -14.27
C THR A 222 13.71 -5.65 -13.19
N GLY A 223 13.61 -4.50 -12.49
CA GLY A 223 14.51 -4.16 -11.39
C GLY A 223 14.35 -5.13 -10.21
N LEU A 224 13.13 -5.46 -9.82
CA LEU A 224 12.86 -6.41 -8.75
C LEU A 224 13.37 -7.82 -9.09
N MET A 225 13.14 -8.28 -10.33
CA MET A 225 13.63 -9.60 -10.80
C MET A 225 15.16 -9.64 -10.98
N TYR A 226 15.76 -8.52 -11.41
CA TYR A 226 17.20 -8.38 -11.52
C TYR A 226 17.89 -8.52 -10.17
N MET A 227 17.37 -7.86 -9.12
CA MET A 227 17.88 -7.99 -7.75
C MET A 227 17.75 -9.43 -7.24
N LYS A 228 16.63 -10.11 -7.55
CA LYS A 228 16.41 -11.50 -7.20
C LYS A 228 17.37 -12.47 -7.92
N SER A 229 17.76 -12.17 -9.16
CA SER A 229 18.69 -13.00 -9.93
C SER A 229 20.13 -12.94 -9.39
N ASP A 230 20.53 -11.81 -8.81
CA ASP A 230 21.87 -11.65 -8.19
C ASP A 230 22.01 -12.50 -6.91
N ASP A 231 20.90 -12.70 -6.14
CA ASP A 231 20.82 -13.61 -4.99
C ASP A 231 20.72 -15.10 -5.42
N SER A 232 20.42 -15.40 -6.69
CA SER A 232 20.19 -16.76 -7.17
C SER A 232 21.46 -17.59 -7.37
N ASP A 233 22.63 -17.00 -7.38
CA ASP A 233 23.92 -17.68 -7.50
C ASP A 233 24.39 -18.28 -6.16
N VAL A 234 23.66 -18.03 -5.05
CA VAL A 234 23.97 -18.65 -3.75
C VAL A 234 23.38 -20.06 -3.70
N THR A 235 24.26 -21.07 -3.63
CA THR A 235 23.88 -22.47 -3.43
C THR A 235 23.07 -22.59 -2.12
N GLY A 236 21.82 -23.02 -2.21
CA GLY A 236 20.94 -23.23 -1.05
C GLY A 236 21.14 -24.58 -0.39
N ILE A 237 20.67 -24.68 0.84
CA ILE A 237 20.64 -25.94 1.57
C ILE A 237 19.44 -26.76 1.11
N SER A 238 19.67 -27.94 0.52
CA SER A 238 18.61 -28.90 0.20
C SER A 238 18.18 -29.67 1.46
N ILE A 239 16.88 -29.75 1.71
CA ILE A 239 16.25 -30.38 2.88
C ILE A 239 15.35 -31.53 2.40
N ASP A 240 15.50 -32.73 2.97
CA ASP A 240 14.59 -33.84 2.76
C ASP A 240 13.27 -33.56 3.50
N VAL A 241 12.16 -33.57 2.78
CA VAL A 241 10.84 -33.21 3.30
C VAL A 241 9.98 -34.42 3.71
N SER A 242 10.52 -35.63 3.60
CA SER A 242 9.80 -36.89 3.89
C SER A 242 9.20 -36.91 5.31
N LYS A 243 9.90 -36.35 6.29
CA LYS A 243 9.42 -36.26 7.67
C LYS A 243 8.30 -35.20 7.86
N GLY A 244 8.35 -34.13 7.08
CA GLY A 244 7.26 -33.14 7.03
C GLY A 244 6.00 -33.73 6.40
N ASP A 245 6.11 -34.49 5.33
CA ASP A 245 5.00 -35.21 4.70
C ASP A 245 4.40 -36.26 5.66
N GLU A 246 5.27 -37.00 6.39
CA GLU A 246 4.83 -37.95 7.44
C GLU A 246 4.06 -37.25 8.56
N PHE A 247 4.55 -36.12 9.06
CA PHE A 247 3.89 -35.29 10.08
C PHE A 247 2.49 -34.86 9.61
N ILE A 248 2.41 -34.30 8.39
CA ILE A 248 1.12 -33.87 7.82
C ILE A 248 0.14 -35.03 7.67
N SER A 249 0.62 -36.22 7.29
CA SER A 249 -0.24 -37.42 7.12
C SER A 249 -0.80 -37.94 8.45
N LYS A 250 -0.15 -37.66 9.57
CA LYS A 250 -0.55 -38.06 10.92
C LYS A 250 -1.47 -37.05 11.65
N LEU A 251 -1.69 -35.87 11.05
CA LEU A 251 -2.57 -34.87 11.65
C LEU A 251 -4.00 -35.44 11.84
N PRO A 252 -4.70 -35.06 12.91
CA PRO A 252 -6.07 -35.54 13.18
C PRO A 252 -7.12 -34.91 12.23
N PHE A 253 -6.72 -34.15 11.24
CA PHE A 253 -7.53 -33.47 10.23
C PHE A 253 -6.79 -33.40 8.90
N GLU A 254 -7.52 -33.22 7.81
CA GLU A 254 -6.96 -32.99 6.49
C GLU A 254 -6.62 -31.54 6.27
N LEU A 255 -5.49 -31.29 5.60
CA LEU A 255 -5.15 -29.95 5.13
C LEU A 255 -6.19 -29.42 4.16
N THR A 256 -6.50 -28.13 4.26
CA THR A 256 -7.29 -27.44 3.25
C THR A 256 -6.55 -27.39 1.90
N SER A 257 -7.27 -27.12 0.81
CA SER A 257 -6.64 -26.99 -0.52
C SER A 257 -5.51 -25.98 -0.54
N GLY A 258 -5.71 -24.78 0.07
CA GLY A 258 -4.69 -23.73 0.13
C GLY A 258 -3.49 -24.10 1.00
N GLN A 259 -3.69 -24.81 2.11
CA GLN A 259 -2.60 -25.32 2.94
C GLN A 259 -1.75 -26.37 2.18
N ARG A 260 -2.42 -27.30 1.47
CA ARG A 260 -1.76 -28.33 0.68
C ARG A 260 -0.96 -27.73 -0.48
N GLU A 261 -1.52 -26.76 -1.18
CA GLU A 261 -0.85 -26.04 -2.25
C GLU A 261 0.38 -25.30 -1.72
N SER A 262 0.24 -24.53 -0.64
CA SER A 262 1.36 -23.81 -0.02
C SER A 262 2.46 -24.77 0.50
N TRP A 263 2.08 -25.92 1.06
CA TRP A 263 3.06 -26.92 1.48
C TRP A 263 3.83 -27.51 0.26
N ASN A 264 3.12 -27.83 -0.82
CA ASN A 264 3.76 -28.33 -2.03
C ASN A 264 4.76 -27.34 -2.61
N GLU A 265 4.42 -26.04 -2.66
CA GLU A 265 5.32 -25.00 -3.12
C GLU A 265 6.58 -24.86 -2.23
N ILE A 266 6.40 -24.91 -0.90
CA ILE A 266 7.48 -24.82 0.09
C ILE A 266 8.40 -26.05 0.02
N LYS A 267 7.85 -27.26 -0.07
CA LYS A 267 8.64 -28.47 -0.15
C LYS A 267 9.41 -28.56 -1.45
N ASP A 268 8.84 -28.14 -2.58
CA ASP A 268 9.54 -28.07 -3.86
C ASP A 268 10.74 -27.13 -3.80
N ASP A 269 10.64 -26.02 -3.08
CA ASP A 269 11.76 -25.11 -2.89
C ASP A 269 12.81 -25.66 -1.92
N LEU A 270 12.40 -26.28 -0.80
CA LEU A 270 13.32 -26.85 0.19
C LEU A 270 14.18 -28.00 -0.40
N GLN A 271 13.66 -28.72 -1.39
CA GLN A 271 14.37 -29.83 -2.03
C GLN A 271 15.39 -29.37 -3.09
N LYS A 272 15.25 -28.13 -3.59
CA LYS A 272 16.17 -27.59 -4.61
C LYS A 272 17.52 -27.19 -4.01
N PRO A 273 18.62 -27.26 -4.77
CA PRO A 273 19.93 -26.74 -4.36
C PRO A 273 20.01 -25.21 -4.49
N LYS A 274 18.87 -24.52 -4.30
CA LYS A 274 18.71 -23.07 -4.35
C LYS A 274 18.08 -22.61 -3.05
N LYS A 275 18.57 -21.50 -2.51
CA LYS A 275 18.02 -20.88 -1.30
C LYS A 275 16.54 -20.56 -1.48
N MET A 276 15.68 -21.11 -0.62
CA MET A 276 14.28 -20.69 -0.55
C MET A 276 14.19 -19.30 0.10
N ASN A 277 13.46 -18.40 -0.53
CA ASN A 277 13.09 -17.11 0.05
C ASN A 277 11.60 -16.87 -0.23
N ARG A 278 10.72 -17.25 0.73
CA ARG A 278 9.29 -17.35 0.48
C ARG A 278 8.44 -16.66 1.56
N LEU A 279 7.39 -15.98 1.11
CA LEU A 279 6.34 -15.38 1.95
C LEU A 279 5.09 -16.28 1.96
N LEU A 280 4.71 -16.76 3.15
CA LEU A 280 3.47 -17.49 3.38
C LEU A 280 2.40 -16.54 3.96
N GLN A 281 1.42 -16.19 3.16
CA GLN A 281 0.31 -15.33 3.54
C GLN A 281 -0.94 -16.16 3.86
N GLY A 282 -1.68 -15.74 4.87
CA GLY A 282 -2.99 -16.33 5.17
C GLY A 282 -3.64 -15.62 6.34
N ASP A 283 -4.95 -15.65 6.38
CA ASP A 283 -5.72 -15.06 7.47
C ASP A 283 -5.33 -15.60 8.85
N VAL A 284 -5.73 -14.89 9.90
CA VAL A 284 -5.61 -15.35 11.27
C VAL A 284 -6.34 -16.68 11.42
N GLY A 285 -5.60 -17.73 11.85
CA GLY A 285 -6.16 -19.08 12.02
C GLY A 285 -6.29 -19.89 10.71
N SER A 286 -5.65 -19.48 9.61
CA SER A 286 -5.58 -20.25 8.37
C SER A 286 -4.66 -21.48 8.46
N GLY A 287 -3.92 -21.65 9.56
CA GLY A 287 -3.04 -22.80 9.81
C GLY A 287 -1.62 -22.67 9.26
N LYS A 288 -1.08 -21.44 9.13
CA LYS A 288 0.32 -21.20 8.75
C LYS A 288 1.33 -21.93 9.63
N THR A 289 1.05 -22.03 10.93
CA THR A 289 1.92 -22.67 11.93
C THR A 289 2.18 -24.12 11.61
N ILE A 290 1.18 -24.88 11.14
CA ILE A 290 1.34 -26.30 10.77
C ILE A 290 2.33 -26.48 9.61
N ILE A 291 2.28 -25.56 8.64
CA ILE A 291 3.25 -25.57 7.51
C ILE A 291 4.66 -25.27 8.02
N ALA A 292 4.79 -24.32 8.97
CA ALA A 292 6.07 -24.02 9.61
C ALA A 292 6.61 -25.22 10.39
N GLU A 293 5.78 -25.94 11.15
CA GLU A 293 6.14 -27.16 11.88
C GLU A 293 6.65 -28.24 10.95
N ALA A 294 5.93 -28.53 9.86
CA ALA A 294 6.35 -29.51 8.86
C ALA A 294 7.71 -29.15 8.23
N ALA A 295 7.94 -27.86 7.93
CA ALA A 295 9.22 -27.41 7.39
C ALA A 295 10.35 -27.51 8.42
N MET A 296 10.12 -27.13 9.69
CA MET A 296 11.12 -27.23 10.77
C MET A 296 11.47 -28.67 11.12
N LEU A 297 10.48 -29.55 11.12
CA LEU A 297 10.68 -30.98 11.32
C LEU A 297 11.53 -31.59 10.20
N SER A 298 11.25 -31.20 8.95
CA SER A 298 12.04 -31.64 7.79
C SER A 298 13.50 -31.18 7.89
N ALA A 299 13.73 -29.93 8.29
CA ALA A 299 15.09 -29.42 8.51
C ALA A 299 15.82 -30.17 9.64
N ALA A 300 15.15 -30.43 10.76
CA ALA A 300 15.70 -31.16 11.90
C ALA A 300 16.08 -32.59 11.52
N ALA A 301 15.22 -33.31 10.77
CA ALA A 301 15.44 -34.65 10.29
C ALA A 301 16.61 -34.72 9.29
N SER A 302 16.81 -33.68 8.49
CA SER A 302 17.96 -33.55 7.58
C SER A 302 19.27 -33.15 8.29
N GLY A 303 19.27 -33.03 9.63
CA GLY A 303 20.46 -32.71 10.42
C GLY A 303 20.74 -31.23 10.61
N PHE A 304 19.88 -30.37 10.09
CA PHE A 304 19.99 -28.92 10.22
C PHE A 304 19.25 -28.38 11.47
N GLN A 305 19.62 -27.17 11.86
CA GLN A 305 18.88 -26.41 12.85
C GLN A 305 17.87 -25.49 12.17
N SER A 306 16.71 -25.31 12.78
CA SER A 306 15.69 -24.38 12.33
C SER A 306 15.32 -23.42 13.46
N VAL A 307 15.02 -22.18 13.12
CA VAL A 307 14.58 -21.16 14.08
C VAL A 307 13.31 -20.49 13.60
N ILE A 308 12.32 -20.39 14.50
CA ILE A 308 11.15 -19.52 14.33
C ILE A 308 11.27 -18.31 15.26
N MET A 309 11.16 -17.12 14.68
CA MET A 309 11.22 -15.86 15.40
C MET A 309 9.84 -15.23 15.47
N ALA A 310 9.38 -14.91 16.68
CA ALA A 310 8.13 -14.21 16.94
C ALA A 310 8.37 -12.87 17.67
N PRO A 311 7.48 -11.86 17.47
CA PRO A 311 7.72 -10.50 17.96
C PRO A 311 7.62 -10.33 19.48
N THR A 312 6.91 -11.23 20.18
CA THR A 312 6.71 -11.12 21.62
C THR A 312 7.03 -12.43 22.33
N GLU A 313 7.44 -12.33 23.60
CA GLU A 313 7.71 -13.51 24.45
C GLU A 313 6.50 -14.42 24.61
N LEU A 314 5.32 -13.82 24.65
CA LEU A 314 4.09 -14.56 24.80
C LEU A 314 3.77 -15.45 23.58
N LEU A 315 3.98 -14.92 22.37
CA LEU A 315 3.88 -15.70 21.13
C LEU A 315 4.94 -16.81 21.06
N VAL A 316 6.16 -16.50 21.48
CA VAL A 316 7.23 -17.51 21.56
C VAL A 316 6.83 -18.65 22.50
N ARG A 317 6.28 -18.35 23.67
CA ARG A 317 5.78 -19.38 24.59
C ARG A 317 4.62 -20.17 24.00
N GLN A 318 3.66 -19.52 23.35
CA GLN A 318 2.55 -20.18 22.68
C GLN A 318 3.03 -21.13 21.56
N HIS A 319 3.97 -20.67 20.72
CA HIS A 319 4.59 -21.54 19.72
C HIS A 319 5.33 -22.70 20.40
N PHE A 320 6.09 -22.41 21.47
CA PHE A 320 6.82 -23.45 22.20
C PHE A 320 5.89 -24.54 22.73
N ASP A 321 4.80 -24.18 23.40
CA ASP A 321 3.85 -25.16 23.95
C ASP A 321 3.19 -25.99 22.84
N THR A 322 2.86 -25.35 21.70
CA THR A 322 2.30 -26.04 20.53
C THR A 322 3.31 -27.02 19.95
N PHE A 323 4.54 -26.58 19.69
CA PHE A 323 5.60 -27.42 19.12
C PHE A 323 6.02 -28.55 20.03
N VAL A 324 6.09 -28.34 21.34
CA VAL A 324 6.36 -29.42 22.30
C VAL A 324 5.29 -30.52 22.22
N LYS A 325 4.02 -30.14 22.09
CA LYS A 325 2.90 -31.08 21.97
C LYS A 325 2.94 -31.81 20.61
N ASP A 326 3.05 -31.05 19.52
CA ASP A 326 2.86 -31.58 18.17
C ASP A 326 4.11 -32.34 17.66
N LEU A 327 5.32 -32.05 18.21
CA LEU A 327 6.57 -32.72 17.85
C LEU A 327 6.98 -33.80 18.88
N SER A 328 6.18 -34.10 19.91
CA SER A 328 6.49 -35.07 20.95
C SER A 328 6.85 -36.46 20.40
N ASP A 329 6.12 -36.89 19.36
CA ASP A 329 6.28 -38.23 18.75
C ASP A 329 7.53 -38.34 17.83
N HIS A 330 8.24 -37.23 17.61
CA HIS A 330 9.39 -37.16 16.70
C HIS A 330 10.75 -37.09 17.41
N GLU A 331 10.80 -37.28 18.74
CA GLU A 331 12.03 -37.21 19.56
C GLU A 331 12.78 -35.87 19.46
N ILE A 332 12.09 -34.79 19.07
CA ILE A 332 12.62 -33.45 18.95
C ILE A 332 12.13 -32.61 20.11
N SER A 333 13.06 -32.09 20.90
CA SER A 333 12.76 -31.17 21.99
C SER A 333 13.05 -29.73 21.53
N PRO A 334 12.02 -28.90 21.33
CA PRO A 334 12.21 -27.49 21.01
C PRO A 334 12.93 -26.75 22.15
N VAL A 335 13.73 -25.75 21.79
CA VAL A 335 14.42 -24.87 22.76
C VAL A 335 13.89 -23.46 22.63
N ILE A 336 13.56 -22.85 23.77
CA ILE A 336 13.09 -21.45 23.83
C ILE A 336 14.28 -20.51 24.11
N LEU A 337 14.27 -19.32 23.46
CA LEU A 337 15.26 -18.27 23.70
C LEU A 337 14.58 -16.91 23.72
N ILE A 338 14.39 -16.34 24.91
CA ILE A 338 13.75 -15.05 25.16
C ILE A 338 14.57 -14.20 26.12
N SER A 339 14.35 -12.87 26.10
CA SER A 339 15.15 -11.93 26.89
C SER A 339 14.91 -12.04 28.41
N SER A 340 13.73 -12.43 28.83
CA SER A 340 13.36 -12.54 30.27
C SER A 340 13.84 -13.83 30.97
N MET A 341 14.54 -14.72 30.25
CA MET A 341 15.08 -15.96 30.84
C MET A 341 16.12 -15.68 31.91
N LYS A 342 16.20 -16.55 32.92
CA LYS A 342 17.28 -16.54 33.87
C LYS A 342 18.62 -16.76 33.16
N ALA A 343 19.68 -16.14 33.63
CA ALA A 343 21.01 -16.22 33.00
C ALA A 343 21.52 -17.67 32.85
N SER A 344 21.20 -18.58 33.83
CA SER A 344 21.50 -20.00 33.75
C SER A 344 20.83 -20.68 32.57
N ASP A 345 19.54 -20.43 32.39
CA ASP A 345 18.71 -21.08 31.39
C ASP A 345 19.07 -20.56 29.98
N LYS A 346 19.31 -19.23 29.88
CA LYS A 346 19.80 -18.62 28.63
C LYS A 346 21.12 -19.23 28.22
N ARG A 347 22.05 -19.45 29.16
CA ARG A 347 23.35 -20.08 28.88
C ARG A 347 23.18 -21.52 28.39
N MET A 348 22.35 -22.34 29.06
CA MET A 348 22.09 -23.71 28.63
C MET A 348 21.45 -23.77 27.24
N ALA A 349 20.52 -22.86 26.94
CA ALA A 349 19.93 -22.76 25.61
C ALA A 349 21.00 -22.42 24.55
N MET A 350 21.88 -21.44 24.81
CA MET A 350 22.97 -21.06 23.91
C MET A 350 23.96 -22.20 23.68
N GLU A 351 24.34 -22.94 24.71
CA GLU A 351 25.19 -24.12 24.62
C GLU A 351 24.53 -25.22 23.78
N SER A 352 23.24 -25.45 23.94
CA SER A 352 22.47 -26.41 23.15
C SER A 352 22.37 -26.00 21.66
N ILE A 353 22.24 -24.71 21.38
CA ILE A 353 22.24 -24.16 20.01
C ILE A 353 23.63 -24.31 19.38
N SER A 354 24.69 -23.85 20.06
CA SER A 354 26.05 -23.87 19.51
C SER A 354 26.61 -25.27 19.34
N SER A 355 26.24 -26.24 20.18
CA SER A 355 26.58 -27.65 20.02
C SER A 355 25.79 -28.35 18.90
N GLY A 356 24.69 -27.78 18.42
CA GLY A 356 23.76 -28.37 17.45
C GLY A 356 22.83 -29.43 18.04
N LYS A 357 22.75 -29.54 19.37
CA LYS A 357 21.83 -30.42 20.07
C LYS A 357 20.38 -29.92 19.91
N ALA A 358 20.17 -28.61 20.05
CA ALA A 358 18.88 -27.98 19.72
C ALA A 358 18.69 -27.95 18.20
N LYS A 359 17.69 -28.70 17.71
CA LYS A 359 17.32 -28.73 16.28
C LYS A 359 16.22 -27.75 15.94
N VAL A 360 15.28 -27.52 16.84
CA VAL A 360 14.15 -26.60 16.72
C VAL A 360 14.29 -25.52 17.78
N ILE A 361 14.42 -24.26 17.34
CA ILE A 361 14.60 -23.10 18.21
C ILE A 361 13.42 -22.14 18.03
N ILE A 362 12.83 -21.69 19.14
CA ILE A 362 11.72 -20.74 19.16
C ILE A 362 12.16 -19.51 19.95
N ALA A 363 12.22 -18.34 19.30
CA ALA A 363 12.89 -17.19 19.90
C ALA A 363 12.19 -15.85 19.60
N THR A 364 12.52 -14.85 20.43
CA THR A 364 12.29 -13.44 20.09
C THR A 364 13.50 -12.92 19.29
N HIS A 365 13.56 -11.59 19.10
CA HIS A 365 14.72 -10.90 18.54
C HIS A 365 16.04 -11.17 19.31
N ALA A 366 15.99 -11.75 20.51
CA ALA A 366 17.18 -12.17 21.25
C ALA A 366 18.10 -13.10 20.45
N VAL A 367 17.55 -13.85 19.51
CA VAL A 367 18.33 -14.74 18.63
C VAL A 367 19.27 -13.99 17.66
N LEU A 368 19.05 -12.70 17.46
CA LEU A 368 19.87 -11.83 16.60
C LEU A 368 21.16 -11.34 17.28
N GLU A 369 21.30 -11.54 18.61
CA GLU A 369 22.51 -11.18 19.34
C GLU A 369 23.73 -11.87 18.72
N GLU A 370 24.87 -11.18 18.63
CA GLU A 370 26.08 -11.66 17.98
C GLU A 370 26.68 -12.91 18.64
N ASN A 371 26.49 -13.03 19.96
CA ASN A 371 26.94 -14.17 20.76
C ASN A 371 26.14 -15.46 20.54
N ILE A 372 25.04 -15.44 19.79
CA ILE A 372 24.27 -16.61 19.42
C ILE A 372 24.86 -17.19 18.12
N VAL A 373 25.54 -18.31 18.22
CA VAL A 373 26.16 -19.01 17.11
C VAL A 373 25.45 -20.33 16.86
N PHE A 374 25.02 -20.58 15.64
CA PHE A 374 24.45 -21.87 15.23
C PHE A 374 25.54 -22.78 14.69
N LYS A 375 25.42 -24.09 14.94
CA LYS A 375 26.34 -25.08 14.38
C LYS A 375 26.03 -25.36 12.92
N ASN A 376 24.75 -25.48 12.56
CA ASN A 376 24.31 -25.86 11.21
C ASN A 376 22.87 -25.33 10.95
N LEU A 377 22.71 -24.01 10.81
CA LEU A 377 21.43 -23.38 10.57
C LEU A 377 20.99 -23.62 9.12
N GLY A 378 19.82 -24.23 8.90
CA GLY A 378 19.30 -24.55 7.56
C GLY A 378 17.99 -23.84 7.21
N LEU A 379 17.20 -23.45 8.23
CA LEU A 379 15.89 -22.82 8.02
C LEU A 379 15.63 -21.71 9.04
N VAL A 380 15.21 -20.57 8.54
CA VAL A 380 14.75 -19.41 9.34
C VAL A 380 13.29 -19.13 9.01
N ILE A 381 12.45 -19.07 10.04
CA ILE A 381 11.05 -18.68 9.92
C ILE A 381 10.85 -17.39 10.71
N THR A 382 10.17 -16.41 10.12
CA THR A 382 9.74 -15.18 10.84
C THR A 382 8.23 -15.09 10.83
N ASP A 383 7.63 -14.95 12.01
CA ASP A 383 6.18 -14.77 12.16
C ASP A 383 5.83 -13.30 12.36
N GLU A 384 4.72 -12.83 11.79
CA GLU A 384 4.24 -11.44 11.85
C GLU A 384 5.27 -10.42 11.33
N GLN A 385 5.65 -10.56 10.07
CA GLN A 385 6.71 -9.80 9.39
C GLN A 385 6.64 -8.28 9.57
N HIS A 386 5.45 -7.68 9.61
CA HIS A 386 5.27 -6.22 9.68
C HIS A 386 5.93 -5.57 10.92
N ARG A 387 6.38 -6.38 11.89
CA ARG A 387 7.11 -5.94 13.09
C ARG A 387 8.62 -6.19 13.03
N PHE A 388 9.10 -6.88 11.99
CA PHE A 388 10.52 -7.17 11.79
C PHE A 388 11.06 -6.44 10.56
N GLY A 389 12.07 -5.59 10.75
CA GLY A 389 12.75 -4.92 9.65
C GLY A 389 13.56 -5.90 8.78
N VAL A 390 13.78 -5.54 7.52
CA VAL A 390 14.61 -6.31 6.56
C VAL A 390 16.00 -6.58 7.11
N ASN A 391 16.59 -5.63 7.80
CA ASN A 391 17.91 -5.76 8.43
C ASN A 391 17.97 -6.90 9.46
N GLN A 392 16.87 -7.21 10.14
CA GLN A 392 16.82 -8.30 11.11
C GLN A 392 16.82 -9.67 10.41
N ARG A 393 16.12 -9.79 9.28
CA ARG A 393 16.15 -11.01 8.44
C ARG A 393 17.56 -11.27 7.89
N ARG A 394 18.20 -10.24 7.33
CA ARG A 394 19.59 -10.33 6.84
C ARG A 394 20.56 -10.76 7.93
N LYS A 395 20.46 -10.18 9.14
CA LYS A 395 21.27 -10.57 10.28
C LYS A 395 21.09 -12.04 10.65
N LEU A 396 19.85 -12.54 10.61
CA LEU A 396 19.58 -13.93 10.97
C LEU A 396 20.00 -14.90 9.86
N SER A 397 19.71 -14.59 8.59
CA SER A 397 20.16 -15.40 7.47
C SER A 397 21.69 -15.40 7.32
N GLY A 398 22.37 -14.32 7.70
CA GLY A 398 23.83 -14.22 7.73
C GLY A 398 24.52 -15.06 8.82
N LYS A 399 23.76 -15.72 9.72
CA LYS A 399 24.30 -16.66 10.72
C LYS A 399 24.57 -18.07 10.14
N GLY A 400 24.33 -18.30 8.85
CA GLY A 400 24.66 -19.53 8.11
C GLY A 400 24.69 -19.28 6.61
N GLU A 401 25.41 -20.11 5.86
CA GLU A 401 25.47 -20.02 4.40
C GLU A 401 24.32 -20.79 3.76
N GLY A 402 23.68 -20.23 2.73
CA GLY A 402 22.60 -20.89 1.98
C GLY A 402 21.32 -21.16 2.75
N VAL A 403 21.07 -20.45 3.85
CA VAL A 403 19.94 -20.66 4.77
C VAL A 403 18.62 -20.34 4.09
N ASN A 404 17.66 -21.27 4.16
CA ASN A 404 16.30 -21.09 3.66
C ASN A 404 15.51 -20.13 4.55
N ILE A 405 14.70 -19.26 3.94
CA ILE A 405 13.90 -18.26 4.64
C ILE A 405 12.42 -18.46 4.32
N LEU A 406 11.60 -18.60 5.35
CA LEU A 406 10.15 -18.58 5.28
C LEU A 406 9.61 -17.43 6.12
N VAL A 407 8.93 -16.52 5.49
CA VAL A 407 8.29 -15.38 6.16
C VAL A 407 6.81 -15.64 6.26
N MET A 408 6.21 -15.47 7.44
CA MET A 408 4.77 -15.62 7.62
C MET A 408 4.12 -14.29 7.97
N THR A 409 2.91 -14.06 7.45
CA THR A 409 2.10 -12.90 7.82
C THR A 409 0.62 -13.26 7.91
N ALA A 410 -0.05 -12.69 8.92
CA ALA A 410 -1.50 -12.77 9.08
C ALA A 410 -2.22 -11.59 8.44
N THR A 411 -1.50 -10.61 7.89
CA THR A 411 -2.10 -9.55 7.08
C THR A 411 -2.13 -9.99 5.62
N PRO A 412 -3.28 -10.31 5.06
CA PRO A 412 -3.39 -10.53 3.63
C PRO A 412 -3.08 -9.24 2.88
N ILE A 413 -2.21 -9.34 1.90
CA ILE A 413 -1.91 -8.27 0.94
C ILE A 413 -2.23 -8.84 -0.43
N PRO A 414 -2.89 -8.10 -1.32
CA PRO A 414 -3.11 -8.58 -2.68
C PRO A 414 -1.82 -9.06 -3.33
N ARG A 415 -1.87 -10.21 -4.01
CA ARG A 415 -0.66 -10.90 -4.53
C ARG A 415 0.23 -9.99 -5.38
N THR A 416 -0.38 -9.13 -6.19
CA THR A 416 0.32 -8.16 -7.03
C THR A 416 1.10 -7.12 -6.22
N ILE A 417 0.50 -6.62 -5.14
CA ILE A 417 1.17 -5.67 -4.24
C ILE A 417 2.24 -6.37 -3.42
N ALA A 418 1.95 -7.58 -2.94
CA ALA A 418 2.93 -8.37 -2.20
C ALA A 418 4.16 -8.71 -3.07
N ALA A 419 3.97 -9.04 -4.36
CA ALA A 419 5.08 -9.27 -5.29
C ALA A 419 5.97 -8.03 -5.48
N ILE A 420 5.39 -6.84 -5.43
CA ILE A 420 6.12 -5.58 -5.55
C ILE A 420 6.79 -5.20 -4.23
N LEU A 421 6.06 -5.28 -3.10
CA LEU A 421 6.59 -4.93 -1.78
C LEU A 421 7.69 -5.88 -1.29
N TYR A 422 7.62 -7.14 -1.73
CA TYR A 422 8.51 -8.21 -1.32
C TYR A 422 9.11 -8.91 -2.54
N GLY A 423 9.57 -8.13 -3.51
CA GLY A 423 10.03 -8.63 -4.81
C GLY A 423 11.13 -9.69 -4.76
N ASP A 424 11.83 -9.79 -3.63
CA ASP A 424 12.82 -10.83 -3.33
C ASP A 424 12.19 -12.16 -2.86
N LEU A 425 10.88 -12.17 -2.50
CA LEU A 425 10.18 -13.34 -1.97
C LEU A 425 9.25 -14.00 -3.01
N ASP A 426 9.25 -15.33 -3.04
CA ASP A 426 8.18 -16.09 -3.68
C ASP A 426 6.94 -16.10 -2.77
N ILE A 427 5.74 -16.12 -3.33
CA ILE A 427 4.51 -15.91 -2.55
C ILE A 427 3.62 -17.14 -2.59
N SER A 428 3.34 -17.70 -1.42
CA SER A 428 2.30 -18.71 -1.18
C SER A 428 1.13 -18.13 -0.40
N GLN A 429 -0.11 -18.44 -0.80
CA GLN A 429 -1.32 -17.88 -0.17
C GLN A 429 -2.27 -18.99 0.30
N ILE A 430 -2.59 -18.99 1.60
CA ILE A 430 -3.64 -19.84 2.18
C ILE A 430 -4.94 -19.03 2.20
N ARG A 431 -5.74 -19.16 1.15
CA ARG A 431 -7.05 -18.47 1.02
C ARG A 431 -8.21 -19.25 1.65
N THR A 432 -8.00 -20.51 1.98
CA THR A 432 -9.03 -21.40 2.53
C THR A 432 -8.91 -21.51 4.03
N MET A 433 -10.05 -21.44 4.73
CA MET A 433 -10.09 -21.63 6.18
C MET A 433 -10.32 -23.10 6.54
N PRO A 434 -9.76 -23.58 7.67
CA PRO A 434 -10.02 -24.94 8.17
C PRO A 434 -11.52 -25.20 8.40
N LYS A 435 -11.96 -26.43 8.13
CA LYS A 435 -13.35 -26.85 8.39
C LYS A 435 -13.66 -26.79 9.90
N GLY A 436 -14.89 -26.38 10.24
CA GLY A 436 -15.35 -26.28 11.62
C GLY A 436 -15.20 -24.95 12.31
N ARG A 437 -14.52 -23.97 11.69
CA ARG A 437 -14.51 -22.60 12.20
C ARG A 437 -15.81 -21.91 11.83
N LYS A 438 -16.56 -21.47 12.85
CA LYS A 438 -17.77 -20.66 12.66
C LYS A 438 -17.40 -19.25 12.17
N GLY A 439 -18.28 -18.65 11.38
CA GLY A 439 -18.12 -17.26 10.96
C GLY A 439 -18.27 -16.31 12.15
N ILE A 440 -17.69 -15.12 12.05
CA ILE A 440 -17.83 -14.06 13.06
C ILE A 440 -18.93 -13.11 12.59
N HIS A 441 -20.02 -13.02 13.36
CA HIS A 441 -21.11 -12.11 13.10
C HIS A 441 -20.64 -10.67 13.33
N THR A 442 -20.49 -9.89 12.26
CA THR A 442 -19.96 -8.52 12.33
C THR A 442 -21.09 -7.52 12.12
N TYR A 443 -21.22 -6.57 13.04
CA TYR A 443 -22.26 -5.55 13.03
C TYR A 443 -21.68 -4.17 13.10
N LYS A 444 -22.18 -3.27 12.27
CA LYS A 444 -21.97 -1.83 12.38
C LYS A 444 -23.01 -1.27 13.33
N CYS A 445 -22.57 -0.53 14.34
CA CYS A 445 -23.42 0.01 15.39
C CYS A 445 -23.18 1.52 15.55
N SER A 446 -24.28 2.24 15.75
CA SER A 446 -24.27 3.68 16.04
C SER A 446 -24.19 3.95 17.56
N GLN A 447 -23.96 5.21 17.93
CA GLN A 447 -23.94 5.63 19.34
C GLN A 447 -25.23 5.26 20.10
N GLY A 448 -26.39 5.35 19.45
CA GLY A 448 -27.68 5.01 20.06
C GLY A 448 -27.83 3.53 20.42
N GLU A 449 -27.06 2.64 19.76
CA GLU A 449 -27.11 1.20 19.97
C GLU A 449 -26.09 0.71 21.01
N ARG A 450 -25.19 1.58 21.48
CA ARG A 450 -24.09 1.26 22.40
C ARG A 450 -24.58 0.52 23.66
N ASN A 451 -25.65 0.98 24.27
CA ASN A 451 -26.23 0.31 25.44
C ASN A 451 -26.71 -1.12 25.15
N ARG A 452 -27.29 -1.34 23.97
CA ARG A 452 -27.75 -2.67 23.53
C ARG A 452 -26.55 -3.60 23.33
N VAL A 453 -25.45 -3.11 22.76
CA VAL A 453 -24.22 -3.87 22.59
C VAL A 453 -23.65 -4.30 23.94
N PHE A 454 -23.52 -3.39 24.90
CA PHE A 454 -22.98 -3.76 26.21
C PHE A 454 -23.92 -4.63 27.04
N ASN A 455 -25.25 -4.56 26.88
CA ASN A 455 -26.18 -5.53 27.46
C ASN A 455 -25.95 -6.95 26.87
N PHE A 456 -25.62 -7.04 25.58
CA PHE A 456 -25.26 -8.30 24.95
C PHE A 456 -23.92 -8.83 25.49
N VAL A 457 -22.90 -7.97 25.65
CA VAL A 457 -21.62 -8.36 26.30
C VAL A 457 -21.85 -8.92 27.69
N GLU A 458 -22.70 -8.26 28.49
CA GLU A 458 -23.05 -8.72 29.83
C GLU A 458 -23.70 -10.11 29.83
N LYS A 459 -24.64 -10.36 28.90
CA LYS A 459 -25.26 -11.67 28.72
C LYS A 459 -24.21 -12.76 28.42
N GLU A 460 -23.30 -12.50 27.48
CA GLU A 460 -22.25 -13.45 27.12
C GLU A 460 -21.30 -13.72 28.30
N MET A 461 -20.96 -12.71 29.10
CA MET A 461 -20.13 -12.87 30.28
C MET A 461 -20.88 -13.69 31.40
N LYS A 462 -22.20 -13.51 31.54
CA LYS A 462 -23.03 -14.33 32.45
C LYS A 462 -23.08 -15.81 32.03
N GLU A 463 -22.96 -16.07 30.74
CA GLU A 463 -22.84 -17.43 30.18
C GLU A 463 -21.40 -18.00 30.30
N GLY A 464 -20.50 -17.28 30.97
CA GLY A 464 -19.12 -17.71 31.21
C GLY A 464 -18.13 -17.43 30.08
N ARG A 465 -18.52 -16.65 29.07
CA ARG A 465 -17.67 -16.24 27.95
C ARG A 465 -16.87 -14.99 28.28
N GLN A 466 -15.89 -14.69 27.43
CA GLN A 466 -15.01 -13.53 27.60
C GLN A 466 -15.20 -12.55 26.45
N ALA A 467 -14.93 -11.27 26.73
CA ALA A 467 -15.07 -10.20 25.77
C ALA A 467 -13.84 -9.29 25.72
N TYR A 468 -13.62 -8.71 24.53
CA TYR A 468 -12.67 -7.62 24.28
C TYR A 468 -13.41 -6.31 24.02
N VAL A 469 -12.90 -5.21 24.55
CA VAL A 469 -13.27 -3.85 24.18
C VAL A 469 -12.02 -3.11 23.76
N VAL A 470 -11.96 -2.64 22.52
CA VAL A 470 -10.78 -1.97 21.95
C VAL A 470 -11.07 -0.48 21.76
N ALA A 471 -10.23 0.35 22.38
CA ALA A 471 -10.24 1.80 22.21
C ALA A 471 -9.24 2.25 21.10
N PRO A 472 -9.54 3.30 20.32
CA PRO A 472 -8.63 3.80 19.30
C PRO A 472 -7.41 4.49 19.91
N LEU A 473 -6.29 4.50 19.15
CA LEU A 473 -5.17 5.38 19.41
C LEU A 473 -5.52 6.81 18.97
N ILE A 474 -5.09 7.80 19.74
CA ILE A 474 -5.19 9.22 19.37
C ILE A 474 -3.78 9.67 18.98
N GLU A 475 -3.57 10.06 17.73
CA GLU A 475 -2.28 10.19 17.02
C GLU A 475 -1.18 11.04 17.68
N ASP A 476 -1.42 11.75 18.81
CA ASP A 476 -0.46 12.76 19.32
C ASP A 476 0.32 12.41 20.58
N SER A 477 -0.01 11.39 21.34
CA SER A 477 0.85 10.87 22.43
C SER A 477 0.31 9.60 23.11
N GLU A 478 1.21 8.67 23.50
CA GLU A 478 0.89 7.48 24.31
C GLU A 478 0.13 7.81 25.63
N SER A 479 0.28 9.03 26.13
CA SER A 479 -0.39 9.51 27.35
C SER A 479 -1.87 9.86 27.12
N ILE A 480 -2.27 10.26 25.91
CA ILE A 480 -3.66 10.58 25.56
C ILE A 480 -4.44 9.30 25.26
N ASP A 481 -3.79 8.33 24.62
CA ASP A 481 -4.35 7.00 24.35
C ASP A 481 -4.70 6.26 25.64
N ALA A 482 -3.81 6.31 26.62
CA ALA A 482 -4.05 5.75 27.94
C ALA A 482 -5.26 6.40 28.63
N LYS A 483 -5.47 7.72 28.48
CA LYS A 483 -6.61 8.42 29.06
C LYS A 483 -7.96 8.00 28.43
N SER A 484 -7.99 7.81 27.11
CA SER A 484 -9.21 7.35 26.41
C SER A 484 -9.58 5.92 26.82
N ALA A 485 -8.61 5.02 26.88
CA ALA A 485 -8.82 3.64 27.32
C ALA A 485 -9.19 3.54 28.80
N ASN A 486 -8.59 4.39 29.67
CA ASN A 486 -8.95 4.49 31.09
C ASN A 486 -10.40 4.95 31.27
N ALA A 487 -10.86 5.96 30.53
CA ALA A 487 -12.25 6.44 30.64
C ALA A 487 -13.27 5.36 30.28
N ILE A 488 -12.98 4.57 29.23
CA ILE A 488 -13.83 3.42 28.87
C ILE A 488 -13.74 2.32 29.94
N PHE A 489 -12.56 2.08 30.49
CA PHE A 489 -12.36 1.10 31.55
C PHE A 489 -13.14 1.47 32.81
N ASP A 490 -13.05 2.72 33.27
CA ASP A 490 -13.74 3.22 34.47
C ASP A 490 -15.26 3.10 34.29
N GLU A 491 -15.80 3.51 33.13
CA GLU A 491 -17.22 3.39 32.78
C GLU A 491 -17.69 1.94 32.82
N LEU A 492 -16.90 1.02 32.23
CA LEU A 492 -17.27 -0.39 32.18
C LEU A 492 -17.10 -1.10 33.53
N GLN A 493 -16.16 -0.66 34.36
CA GLN A 493 -16.00 -1.17 35.73
C GLN A 493 -17.20 -0.80 36.60
N ASP A 494 -17.70 0.43 36.49
CA ASP A 494 -18.91 0.87 37.19
C ASP A 494 -20.18 0.14 36.70
N ARG A 495 -20.20 -0.21 35.40
CA ARG A 495 -21.34 -0.92 34.80
C ARG A 495 -21.41 -2.40 35.11
N PHE A 496 -20.27 -3.05 35.24
CA PHE A 496 -20.14 -4.50 35.37
C PHE A 496 -19.47 -4.91 36.69
N ASP A 497 -20.03 -4.49 37.82
CA ASP A 497 -19.47 -4.67 39.15
C ASP A 497 -19.22 -6.15 39.52
N ASP A 498 -20.00 -7.09 38.97
CA ASP A 498 -19.90 -8.53 39.24
C ASP A 498 -18.79 -9.24 38.45
N PHE A 499 -18.10 -8.53 37.51
CA PHE A 499 -17.14 -9.13 36.62
C PHE A 499 -15.72 -8.60 36.81
N ASN A 500 -14.73 -9.47 36.60
CA ASN A 500 -13.35 -9.09 36.66
C ASN A 500 -12.94 -8.43 35.32
N ILE A 501 -12.74 -7.12 35.32
CA ILE A 501 -12.33 -6.31 34.18
C ILE A 501 -10.88 -5.89 34.34
N LYS A 502 -10.10 -5.95 33.29
CA LYS A 502 -8.71 -5.47 33.27
C LYS A 502 -8.46 -4.57 32.07
N LEU A 503 -7.50 -3.67 32.23
CA LEU A 503 -7.05 -2.73 31.22
C LEU A 503 -5.63 -3.07 30.79
N VAL A 504 -5.36 -3.02 29.47
CA VAL A 504 -4.01 -3.15 28.89
C VAL A 504 -3.79 -2.05 27.85
N HIS A 505 -2.71 -1.28 27.99
CA HIS A 505 -2.33 -0.22 27.02
C HIS A 505 -0.81 -0.12 26.81
N GLY A 506 -0.39 0.62 25.78
CA GLY A 506 1.00 0.73 25.34
C GLY A 506 2.00 1.11 26.42
N ALA A 507 1.66 2.08 27.26
CA ALA A 507 2.53 2.62 28.31
C ALA A 507 2.80 1.69 29.51
N MET A 508 2.11 0.53 29.62
CA MET A 508 2.34 -0.44 30.70
C MET A 508 3.65 -1.20 30.49
N LYS A 509 4.29 -1.63 31.60
CA LYS A 509 5.46 -2.50 31.54
C LYS A 509 5.11 -3.87 30.92
N SER A 510 6.03 -4.44 30.17
CA SER A 510 5.81 -5.72 29.47
C SER A 510 5.38 -6.83 30.41
N ALA A 511 6.01 -6.96 31.58
CA ALA A 511 5.69 -7.98 32.58
C ALA A 511 4.25 -7.87 33.12
N ASP A 512 3.72 -6.65 33.29
CA ASP A 512 2.37 -6.41 33.76
C ASP A 512 1.35 -6.76 32.67
N LYS A 513 1.66 -6.39 31.41
CA LYS A 513 0.87 -6.77 30.23
C LYS A 513 0.77 -8.30 30.11
N ASP A 514 1.90 -8.98 30.16
CA ASP A 514 1.98 -10.44 30.03
C ASP A 514 1.19 -11.15 31.12
N LYS A 515 1.24 -10.65 32.37
CA LYS A 515 0.46 -11.19 33.48
C LYS A 515 -1.04 -11.04 33.26
N ILE A 516 -1.52 -9.85 32.88
CA ILE A 516 -2.95 -9.60 32.62
C ILE A 516 -3.44 -10.49 31.47
N MET A 517 -2.62 -10.62 30.43
CA MET A 517 -2.96 -11.46 29.28
C MET A 517 -3.01 -12.94 29.62
N GLN A 518 -2.13 -13.43 30.50
CA GLN A 518 -2.19 -14.79 31.03
C GLN A 518 -3.44 -15.01 31.89
N ASP A 519 -3.79 -14.05 32.75
CA ASP A 519 -5.00 -14.12 33.57
C ASP A 519 -6.27 -14.11 32.70
N PHE A 520 -6.25 -13.34 31.58
CA PHE A 520 -7.34 -13.37 30.61
C PHE A 520 -7.40 -14.70 29.86
N ALA A 521 -6.27 -15.23 29.39
CA ALA A 521 -6.23 -16.52 28.70
C ALA A 521 -6.65 -17.69 29.58
N SER A 522 -6.40 -17.59 30.91
CA SER A 522 -6.84 -18.61 31.88
C SER A 522 -8.30 -18.47 32.37
N GLY A 523 -9.05 -17.49 31.84
CA GLY A 523 -10.46 -17.26 32.18
C GLY A 523 -10.69 -16.51 33.50
N LYS A 524 -9.64 -16.01 34.18
CA LYS A 524 -9.77 -15.25 35.43
C LYS A 524 -10.29 -13.82 35.21
N VAL A 525 -10.13 -13.28 34.00
CA VAL A 525 -10.61 -11.98 33.60
C VAL A 525 -11.74 -12.20 32.59
N ASN A 526 -12.88 -11.54 32.80
CA ASN A 526 -14.08 -11.69 31.96
C ASN A 526 -14.06 -10.70 30.77
N LEU A 527 -13.62 -9.48 31.02
CA LEU A 527 -13.58 -8.43 30.01
C LEU A 527 -12.20 -7.76 30.00
N LEU A 528 -11.62 -7.68 28.82
CA LEU A 528 -10.35 -6.99 28.62
C LEU A 528 -10.57 -5.71 27.82
N VAL A 529 -10.35 -4.57 28.46
CA VAL A 529 -10.28 -3.26 27.77
C VAL A 529 -8.85 -3.04 27.30
N SER A 530 -8.66 -2.62 26.06
CA SER A 530 -7.32 -2.40 25.52
C SER A 530 -7.27 -1.31 24.45
N THR A 531 -6.08 -0.78 24.23
CA THR A 531 -5.71 -0.09 22.98
C THR A 531 -5.30 -1.14 21.92
N THR A 532 -4.77 -0.70 20.77
CA THR A 532 -4.32 -1.58 19.67
C THR A 532 -3.26 -2.64 20.05
N VAL A 533 -2.76 -2.63 21.29
CA VAL A 533 -1.76 -3.61 21.79
C VAL A 533 -2.24 -5.07 21.68
N ILE A 534 -3.56 -5.32 21.59
CA ILE A 534 -4.13 -6.67 21.37
C ILE A 534 -3.87 -7.23 19.95
N GLU A 535 -3.35 -6.43 19.03
CA GLU A 535 -2.97 -6.95 17.69
C GLU A 535 -1.99 -8.14 17.79
N VAL A 536 -1.36 -8.38 18.95
CA VAL A 536 -0.38 -9.45 19.17
C VAL A 536 -1.02 -10.69 19.83
N GLY A 537 -1.26 -11.63 19.05
CA GLY A 537 -1.14 -13.06 19.05
C GLY A 537 -1.70 -13.98 20.14
N ILE A 538 -2.39 -13.60 21.21
CA ILE A 538 -2.90 -14.57 22.18
C ILE A 538 -4.14 -15.30 21.66
N ASN A 539 -4.08 -16.62 21.72
CA ASN A 539 -5.24 -17.46 21.46
C ASN A 539 -6.08 -17.62 22.73
N VAL A 540 -7.27 -17.01 22.74
CA VAL A 540 -8.25 -17.16 23.82
C VAL A 540 -9.52 -17.77 23.22
N PRO A 541 -9.66 -19.11 23.25
CA PRO A 541 -10.80 -19.79 22.63
C PRO A 541 -12.16 -19.40 23.21
N ASN A 542 -12.19 -19.00 24.48
CA ASN A 542 -13.42 -18.60 25.20
C ASN A 542 -13.88 -17.16 24.91
N ALA A 543 -13.08 -16.36 24.18
CA ALA A 543 -13.47 -14.99 23.82
C ALA A 543 -14.44 -15.02 22.63
N SER A 544 -15.71 -14.72 22.89
CA SER A 544 -16.80 -14.71 21.89
C SER A 544 -17.17 -13.34 21.38
N VAL A 545 -16.86 -12.26 22.11
CA VAL A 545 -17.28 -10.90 21.75
C VAL A 545 -16.09 -9.94 21.61
N MET A 546 -16.10 -9.20 20.51
CA MET A 546 -15.19 -8.07 20.24
C MET A 546 -16.02 -6.80 20.06
N VAL A 547 -15.77 -5.77 20.84
CA VAL A 547 -16.32 -4.42 20.64
C VAL A 547 -15.17 -3.48 20.27
N ILE A 548 -15.30 -2.78 19.16
CA ILE A 548 -14.29 -1.80 18.70
C ILE A 548 -14.92 -0.42 18.73
N GLU A 549 -14.48 0.40 19.67
CA GLU A 549 -14.93 1.78 19.84
C GLU A 549 -14.28 2.70 18.80
N ASN A 550 -15.05 3.64 18.24
CA ASN A 550 -14.60 4.51 17.15
C ASN A 550 -13.95 3.73 15.99
N ALA A 551 -14.63 2.70 15.51
CA ALA A 551 -14.11 1.79 14.48
C ALA A 551 -13.68 2.54 13.19
N GLU A 552 -14.26 3.69 12.90
CA GLU A 552 -13.92 4.56 11.77
C GLU A 552 -12.48 5.09 11.81
N ARG A 553 -11.82 5.07 12.97
CA ARG A 553 -10.42 5.50 13.13
C ARG A 553 -9.38 4.42 12.83
N PHE A 554 -9.83 3.18 12.70
CA PHE A 554 -8.95 2.05 12.41
C PHE A 554 -8.83 1.80 10.90
N GLY A 555 -7.67 1.33 10.46
CA GLY A 555 -7.51 0.78 9.12
C GLY A 555 -8.25 -0.55 8.98
N LEU A 556 -8.71 -0.87 7.75
CA LEU A 556 -9.44 -2.11 7.50
C LEU A 556 -8.64 -3.37 7.86
N ALA A 557 -7.33 -3.38 7.61
CA ALA A 557 -6.44 -4.47 8.01
C ALA A 557 -6.40 -4.66 9.53
N GLN A 558 -6.36 -3.56 10.31
CA GLN A 558 -6.39 -3.59 11.78
C GLN A 558 -7.73 -4.12 12.29
N LEU A 559 -8.85 -3.61 11.74
CA LEU A 559 -10.19 -4.11 12.08
C LEU A 559 -10.32 -5.61 11.82
N HIS A 560 -9.79 -6.08 10.69
CA HIS A 560 -9.79 -7.50 10.35
C HIS A 560 -8.95 -8.34 11.34
N GLN A 561 -7.76 -7.88 11.72
CA GLN A 561 -6.92 -8.54 12.72
C GLN A 561 -7.59 -8.60 14.09
N LEU A 562 -8.20 -7.49 14.54
CA LEU A 562 -8.96 -7.43 15.79
C LEU A 562 -10.17 -8.37 15.76
N ARG A 563 -10.95 -8.37 14.68
CA ARG A 563 -12.05 -9.30 14.46
C ARG A 563 -11.59 -10.75 14.58
N GLY A 564 -10.44 -11.09 14.01
CA GLY A 564 -9.86 -12.43 14.05
C GLY A 564 -9.40 -12.91 15.44
N ARG A 565 -9.46 -12.06 16.47
CA ARG A 565 -9.13 -12.43 17.87
C ARG A 565 -10.23 -13.19 18.57
N VAL A 566 -11.46 -13.13 18.09
CA VAL A 566 -12.61 -13.92 18.57
C VAL A 566 -12.95 -15.04 17.59
N GLY A 567 -13.83 -15.96 17.98
CA GLY A 567 -14.27 -17.08 17.14
C GLY A 567 -13.21 -18.14 16.92
N ARG A 568 -12.38 -18.41 17.93
CA ARG A 568 -11.39 -19.49 17.93
C ARG A 568 -11.85 -20.73 18.70
N GLY A 569 -12.99 -20.67 19.37
CA GLY A 569 -13.68 -21.78 20.02
C GLY A 569 -14.78 -22.39 19.17
N SER A 570 -15.61 -23.21 19.80
CA SER A 570 -16.78 -23.85 19.19
C SER A 570 -18.04 -22.98 19.16
N ASP A 571 -18.03 -21.87 19.92
CA ASP A 571 -19.17 -20.99 20.07
C ASP A 571 -19.27 -19.95 18.95
N ASP A 572 -20.45 -19.36 18.80
CA ASP A 572 -20.67 -18.26 17.89
C ASP A 572 -19.92 -17.01 18.39
N ALA A 573 -19.33 -16.25 17.46
CA ALA A 573 -18.56 -15.08 17.79
C ALA A 573 -19.14 -13.82 17.14
N TYR A 574 -18.98 -12.71 17.84
CA TYR A 574 -19.60 -11.43 17.51
C TYR A 574 -18.56 -10.31 17.51
N CYS A 575 -18.62 -9.46 16.50
CA CYS A 575 -17.79 -8.25 16.40
C CYS A 575 -18.69 -7.04 16.18
N PHE A 576 -18.65 -6.09 17.12
CA PHE A 576 -19.40 -4.85 17.06
C PHE A 576 -18.49 -3.69 16.74
N LEU A 577 -18.71 -3.05 15.59
CA LEU A 577 -17.97 -1.89 15.12
C LEU A 577 -18.76 -0.62 15.50
N MET A 578 -18.37 0.03 16.60
CA MET A 578 -18.99 1.27 17.04
C MET A 578 -18.50 2.43 16.17
N CYS A 579 -19.39 3.03 15.39
CA CYS A 579 -19.09 4.12 14.48
C CYS A 579 -19.83 5.38 14.93
N TYR A 580 -19.10 6.47 15.16
CA TYR A 580 -19.62 7.72 15.70
C TYR A 580 -19.66 8.85 14.66
N THR A 581 -19.24 8.59 13.43
CA THR A 581 -19.31 9.54 12.31
C THR A 581 -20.12 8.96 11.16
N ASP A 582 -20.79 9.84 10.41
CA ASP A 582 -21.61 9.46 9.25
C ASP A 582 -20.97 9.91 7.92
N SER A 583 -19.63 9.87 7.85
CA SER A 583 -18.93 10.17 6.60
C SER A 583 -19.05 9.00 5.60
N GLU A 584 -19.13 9.32 4.31
CA GLU A 584 -19.20 8.32 3.23
C GLU A 584 -18.04 7.30 3.31
N LEU A 585 -16.82 7.77 3.61
CA LEU A 585 -15.65 6.93 3.73
C LEU A 585 -15.72 5.97 4.93
N ALA A 586 -16.19 6.45 6.09
CA ALA A 586 -16.38 5.61 7.26
C ALA A 586 -17.45 4.53 7.00
N ASN A 587 -18.57 4.94 6.39
CA ASN A 587 -19.64 4.02 6.02
C ASN A 587 -19.14 2.94 5.06
N ALA A 588 -18.43 3.30 3.99
CA ALA A 588 -17.86 2.36 3.04
C ALA A 588 -16.91 1.34 3.72
N ARG A 589 -16.05 1.79 4.65
CA ARG A 589 -15.17 0.89 5.44
C ARG A 589 -15.96 -0.10 6.30
N MET A 590 -16.99 0.38 6.99
CA MET A 590 -17.82 -0.49 7.82
C MET A 590 -18.61 -1.50 6.98
N ASP A 591 -19.11 -1.10 5.82
CA ASP A 591 -19.84 -1.99 4.90
C ASP A 591 -18.93 -3.08 4.33
N ILE A 592 -17.66 -2.78 4.02
CA ILE A 592 -16.67 -3.78 3.63
C ILE A 592 -16.43 -4.80 4.76
N MET A 593 -16.27 -4.32 6.00
CA MET A 593 -16.02 -5.19 7.15
C MET A 593 -17.21 -6.10 7.49
N THR A 594 -18.43 -5.62 7.28
CA THR A 594 -19.65 -6.42 7.50
C THR A 594 -19.96 -7.35 6.33
N GLY A 595 -19.56 -6.98 5.11
CA GLY A 595 -19.85 -7.73 3.88
C GLY A 595 -18.88 -8.88 3.58
N SER A 596 -17.65 -8.85 4.10
CA SER A 596 -16.66 -9.90 3.84
C SER A 596 -16.01 -10.45 5.09
N MET A 597 -15.81 -11.78 5.07
CA MET A 597 -15.03 -12.52 6.09
C MET A 597 -13.58 -12.74 5.67
N SER A 598 -13.27 -12.64 4.39
CA SER A 598 -11.93 -12.88 3.82
C SER A 598 -11.05 -11.65 4.01
N GLY A 599 -9.91 -11.83 4.65
CA GLY A 599 -8.92 -10.76 4.78
C GLY A 599 -8.31 -10.34 3.44
N PHE A 600 -8.25 -11.25 2.45
CA PHE A 600 -7.78 -10.92 1.11
C PHE A 600 -8.76 -9.98 0.39
N ASP A 601 -10.07 -10.24 0.50
CA ASP A 601 -11.09 -9.37 -0.12
C ASP A 601 -11.12 -8.00 0.56
N ILE A 602 -11.03 -7.98 1.91
CA ILE A 602 -10.96 -6.73 2.68
C ILE A 602 -9.73 -5.91 2.28
N ALA A 603 -8.58 -6.56 2.09
CA ALA A 603 -7.36 -5.87 1.67
C ALA A 603 -7.49 -5.33 0.23
N GLU A 604 -8.16 -6.04 -0.68
CA GLU A 604 -8.43 -5.55 -2.03
C GLU A 604 -9.37 -4.34 -2.04
N GLU A 605 -10.39 -4.35 -1.18
CA GLU A 605 -11.32 -3.22 -1.05
C GLU A 605 -10.69 -2.01 -0.31
N ASP A 606 -9.87 -2.24 0.74
CA ASP A 606 -9.10 -1.17 1.41
C ASP A 606 -8.22 -0.42 0.41
N LEU A 607 -7.60 -1.20 -0.47
CA LEU A 607 -6.73 -0.69 -1.51
C LEU A 607 -7.50 0.18 -2.53
N LYS A 608 -8.73 -0.20 -2.89
CA LYS A 608 -9.59 0.60 -3.77
C LYS A 608 -10.02 1.92 -3.11
N LEU A 609 -10.32 1.90 -1.81
CA LEU A 609 -10.75 3.08 -1.06
C LEU A 609 -9.64 4.11 -0.84
N ARG A 610 -8.43 3.66 -0.46
CA ARG A 610 -7.30 4.56 -0.16
C ARG A 610 -6.65 5.14 -1.40
N GLY A 611 -6.71 4.40 -2.50
CA GLY A 611 -5.91 4.69 -3.68
C GLY A 611 -4.41 4.39 -3.50
N PRO A 612 -3.64 4.33 -4.61
CA PRO A 612 -2.25 3.85 -4.58
C PRO A 612 -1.26 4.80 -3.91
N GLY A 613 -1.61 6.09 -3.80
CA GLY A 613 -0.71 7.13 -3.29
C GLY A 613 -0.36 6.99 -1.79
N GLU A 614 -1.27 6.46 -0.98
CA GLU A 614 -1.05 6.32 0.46
C GLU A 614 -0.25 5.07 0.85
N ILE A 615 -0.27 4.02 0.03
CA ILE A 615 0.46 2.77 0.32
C ILE A 615 1.97 2.95 0.13
N PHE A 616 2.36 3.78 -0.84
CA PHE A 616 3.75 4.09 -1.16
C PHE A 616 4.23 5.44 -0.59
N GLY A 617 3.33 6.22 0.04
CA GLY A 617 3.56 7.61 0.45
C GLY A 617 4.42 7.82 1.70
N THR A 618 4.76 6.80 2.45
CA THR A 618 5.70 6.92 3.57
C THR A 618 7.00 6.20 3.21
N ARG A 619 8.13 6.90 3.32
CA ARG A 619 9.51 6.48 3.02
C ARG A 619 10.00 5.18 3.71
N GLN A 620 9.11 4.30 4.13
CA GLN A 620 9.45 3.12 4.93
C GLN A 620 9.85 1.87 4.13
N HIS A 621 9.69 1.85 2.78
CA HIS A 621 9.86 0.59 2.03
C HIS A 621 10.87 0.61 0.88
N GLY A 622 11.65 1.68 0.68
CA GLY A 622 12.73 1.67 -0.32
C GLY A 622 12.29 1.57 -1.80
N LEU A 623 10.99 1.45 -2.07
CA LEU A 623 10.47 1.33 -3.43
C LEU A 623 10.45 2.68 -4.16
N PRO A 624 10.71 2.68 -5.48
CA PRO A 624 10.63 3.90 -6.29
C PRO A 624 9.21 4.46 -6.34
N GLN A 625 9.08 5.79 -6.31
CA GLN A 625 7.79 6.45 -6.46
C GLN A 625 7.28 6.32 -7.90
N LEU A 626 6.11 5.71 -8.10
CA LEU A 626 5.42 5.64 -9.38
C LEU A 626 4.82 6.99 -9.74
N LYS A 627 5.01 7.42 -11.00
CA LYS A 627 4.59 8.75 -11.48
C LYS A 627 3.25 8.74 -12.21
N ILE A 628 2.98 7.67 -12.96
CA ILE A 628 1.82 7.57 -13.86
C ILE A 628 1.03 6.28 -13.65
N SER A 629 1.69 5.24 -13.13
CA SER A 629 1.08 3.94 -12.92
C SER A 629 0.26 3.90 -11.65
N ASP A 630 -0.86 3.18 -11.74
CA ASP A 630 -1.71 2.81 -10.61
C ASP A 630 -1.82 1.28 -10.62
N LEU A 631 -1.18 0.65 -9.65
CA LEU A 631 -1.05 -0.81 -9.60
C LEU A 631 -2.38 -1.56 -9.51
N LEU A 632 -3.44 -0.87 -9.09
CA LEU A 632 -4.77 -1.44 -8.97
C LEU A 632 -5.59 -1.30 -10.24
N ARG A 633 -5.56 -0.10 -10.81
CA ARG A 633 -6.32 0.22 -12.01
C ARG A 633 -5.70 -0.38 -13.27
N HIS A 634 -4.38 -0.64 -13.23
CA HIS A 634 -3.60 -1.09 -14.38
C HIS A 634 -3.13 -2.54 -14.23
N ARG A 635 -3.97 -3.42 -13.63
CA ARG A 635 -3.63 -4.84 -13.37
C ARG A 635 -3.22 -5.58 -14.66
N ASP A 636 -3.96 -5.39 -15.75
CA ASP A 636 -3.66 -6.04 -17.03
C ASP A 636 -2.30 -5.60 -17.59
N VAL A 637 -1.98 -4.31 -17.44
CA VAL A 637 -0.68 -3.76 -17.88
C VAL A 637 0.45 -4.26 -17.00
N LEU A 638 0.22 -4.37 -15.69
CA LEU A 638 1.18 -4.92 -14.73
C LEU A 638 1.48 -6.38 -15.05
N GLU A 639 0.48 -7.20 -15.32
CA GLU A 639 0.66 -8.61 -15.68
C GLU A 639 1.47 -8.76 -16.98
N ALA A 640 1.16 -7.95 -18.00
CA ALA A 640 1.91 -7.91 -19.25
C ALA A 640 3.38 -7.48 -19.02
N ALA A 641 3.60 -6.47 -18.18
CA ALA A 641 4.93 -5.99 -17.81
C ALA A 641 5.73 -7.04 -17.04
N MET A 642 5.12 -7.70 -16.03
CA MET A 642 5.73 -8.80 -15.28
C MET A 642 6.17 -9.96 -16.17
N ASN A 643 5.29 -10.40 -17.09
CA ASN A 643 5.63 -11.49 -18.00
C ASN A 643 6.78 -11.12 -18.92
N SER A 644 6.78 -9.90 -19.45
CA SER A 644 7.87 -9.41 -20.31
C SER A 644 9.19 -9.21 -19.55
N ALA A 645 9.14 -8.76 -18.29
CA ALA A 645 10.32 -8.65 -17.42
C ALA A 645 10.91 -10.03 -17.10
N ARG A 646 10.07 -11.03 -16.84
CA ARG A 646 10.50 -12.42 -16.59
C ARG A 646 11.20 -12.99 -17.81
N GLU A 647 10.62 -12.88 -18.99
CA GLU A 647 11.23 -13.33 -20.24
C GLU A 647 12.58 -12.66 -20.51
N LEU A 648 12.71 -11.36 -20.20
CA LEU A 648 13.96 -10.63 -20.35
C LEU A 648 15.03 -11.17 -19.40
N ILE A 649 14.70 -11.33 -18.11
CA ILE A 649 15.64 -11.82 -17.08
C ILE A 649 16.02 -13.29 -17.31
N GLU A 650 15.10 -14.14 -17.78
CA GLU A 650 15.40 -15.53 -18.13
C GLU A 650 16.41 -15.64 -19.28
N ARG A 651 16.35 -14.73 -20.26
CA ARG A 651 17.29 -14.72 -21.39
C ARG A 651 18.58 -13.93 -21.13
N ASP A 652 18.56 -13.00 -20.18
CA ASP A 652 19.69 -12.12 -19.83
C ASP A 652 19.60 -11.67 -18.36
N SER A 653 19.95 -12.56 -17.44
CA SER A 653 19.81 -12.34 -16.00
C SER A 653 20.64 -11.16 -15.48
N LYS A 654 21.76 -10.82 -16.13
CA LYS A 654 22.65 -9.71 -15.75
C LYS A 654 22.40 -8.41 -16.54
N LEU A 655 21.45 -8.42 -17.47
CA LEU A 655 21.15 -7.29 -18.36
C LEU A 655 22.41 -6.70 -19.02
N GLU A 656 23.25 -7.58 -19.59
CA GLU A 656 24.52 -7.21 -20.23
C GLU A 656 24.48 -7.26 -21.75
N LYS A 657 23.47 -7.89 -22.34
CA LYS A 657 23.31 -7.92 -23.80
C LYS A 657 23.01 -6.53 -24.36
N PRO A 658 23.39 -6.24 -25.59
CA PRO A 658 23.19 -4.90 -26.20
C PRO A 658 21.75 -4.38 -26.10
N GLU A 659 20.75 -5.26 -26.27
CA GLU A 659 19.33 -4.94 -26.18
C GLU A 659 18.85 -4.65 -24.75
N SER A 660 19.57 -5.13 -23.74
CA SER A 660 19.16 -5.01 -22.31
C SER A 660 19.91 -3.91 -21.56
N VAL A 661 21.04 -3.42 -22.09
CA VAL A 661 21.88 -2.41 -21.40
C VAL A 661 21.11 -1.15 -21.06
N MET A 662 20.23 -0.69 -21.96
CA MET A 662 19.42 0.51 -21.69
C MET A 662 18.37 0.27 -20.63
N VAL A 663 17.78 -0.94 -20.57
CA VAL A 663 16.88 -1.35 -19.48
C VAL A 663 17.62 -1.30 -18.17
N LYS A 664 18.85 -1.88 -18.08
CA LYS A 664 19.70 -1.80 -16.89
C LYS A 664 19.94 -0.37 -16.41
N GLN A 665 20.20 0.55 -17.34
CA GLN A 665 20.38 1.98 -17.00
C GLN A 665 19.11 2.61 -16.44
N LYS A 666 17.94 2.30 -17.00
CA LYS A 666 16.64 2.80 -16.48
C LYS A 666 16.32 2.19 -15.13
N VAL A 667 16.58 0.92 -14.91
CA VAL A 667 16.48 0.25 -13.60
C VAL A 667 17.38 0.96 -12.58
N LYS A 668 18.66 1.20 -12.89
CA LYS A 668 19.57 1.95 -12.01
C LYS A 668 19.08 3.38 -11.73
N LYS A 669 18.51 4.09 -12.72
CA LYS A 669 17.94 5.42 -12.53
C LYS A 669 16.71 5.39 -11.60
N MET A 670 15.89 4.34 -11.67
CA MET A 670 14.68 4.19 -10.88
C MET A 670 14.97 3.82 -9.41
N PHE A 671 15.92 2.89 -9.18
CA PHE A 671 16.24 2.36 -7.85
C PHE A 671 17.43 3.03 -7.15
N GLY A 672 18.19 3.88 -7.87
CA GLY A 672 19.40 4.51 -7.37
C GLY A 672 20.68 3.78 -7.83
N SER A 673 21.86 4.41 -7.63
CA SER A 673 23.14 3.89 -8.11
C SER A 673 23.62 2.63 -7.38
N ASP A 674 23.24 2.46 -6.12
CA ASP A 674 23.46 1.24 -5.37
C ASP A 674 22.18 0.40 -5.43
N ILE A 675 22.19 -0.62 -6.31
CA ILE A 675 21.06 -1.56 -6.46
C ILE A 675 21.01 -2.55 -5.28
N SER A 676 21.80 -2.38 -4.24
CA SER A 676 21.58 -3.03 -2.96
C SER A 676 20.45 -2.27 -2.25
N ILE A 677 19.20 -2.54 -2.63
CA ILE A 677 18.07 -2.00 -1.87
C ILE A 677 18.03 -2.77 -0.56
N ASP A 678 18.10 -2.03 0.53
CA ASP A 678 17.65 -2.49 1.83
C ASP A 678 16.11 -2.62 1.80
N LEU A 679 15.58 -3.64 1.11
CA LEU A 679 14.18 -4.05 1.14
C LEU A 679 13.86 -4.87 2.40
#